data_d6873c50cf122613d7f8ff17ae4b9bdd
#
_entry.id   d6873c50cf122613d7f8ff17ae4b9bdd
#
_cell.length_a   1.000
_cell.length_b   1.000
_cell.length_c   1.000
_cell.angle_alpha   90.00
_cell.angle_beta   90.00
_cell.angle_gamma   90.00
#
_symmetry.space_group_name_H-M   'P 1'
#
loop_
_entity.id
_entity.type
_entity.pdbx_description
1 polymer ?
#
loop_
_entity_poly.entity_id
_entity_poly.type
_entity_poly.pdbx_seq_one_letter_code
_entity_poly.pdbx_strand_id
1 'polypeptide(L)'
;MIFALAGNQNCGKTTLFNQLTGSNQHVGNFPGVTVDQKIGEIRSVKNCSVVDLPGIYSIRPYTNEEIVTRDFILNEKPDGIINIVDATNIERNLYLTLQLLEMHIPMVLALNMMDEVRGNGGSIDYKQMSEELGIPVIPISAAKDEGIEDLIKAAVEVGKKKILPKVMDFCEQGPVHRCIHAVSHQVEDHAVNIGMSPRFAATKIVENDEDIIKKLELSQNELEMMEHSIEEMEKDCGLDRNAALADMRYTFIEKVCSKTVKKCHESKEHIRSTKIDKVLTDKYLAIPMFLLIMFAIFWLTFNVIGAFLSDLLTLGIDAFTAMCDRALTAYGMNPVVHSLLIDGVFAGVGSVLSFLPIIVVLFFFLSILEDSGYMARVAFVMDKPLRKIGLSGRSFVPMLIGFGCTVPAVMATRTLSSERDKNMTIMLTPFMSCSAKIPIYTVFAAAFFPGKEAFVMILLYATGIVVGIISALVLNHTAFRGNPIPFVMELPNYRFPSAKSVFQLMWDKAKDFIQRAFTVIFVATIIIWFLQTFDTRLNVVADSSNSLLALVGRWIAPVFAPLGFSDWRVSTALITGFTAKEAVVSTLSVLTGTATSNLSAVLSSMFSGVSVVSFLVFTLLYTPCVAAIAAVKREMGSGLKAALVVVLQCLVAWVVALIIYQVGGIFLA
;
A
#
# COMPACT_ATOMS: atom_id res chain seq x y z
N MET A 1 21.79 -8.17 -28.08
CA MET A 1 20.89 -9.19 -27.52
C MET A 1 20.26 -8.65 -26.25
N ILE A 2 18.98 -8.88 -26.07
CA ILE A 2 18.22 -8.45 -24.88
C ILE A 2 17.78 -9.68 -24.11
N PHE A 3 18.15 -9.75 -22.83
CA PHE A 3 17.71 -10.81 -21.94
C PHE A 3 16.68 -10.28 -20.94
N ALA A 4 15.62 -11.03 -20.70
CA ALA A 4 14.66 -10.77 -19.65
C ALA A 4 15.05 -11.50 -18.37
N LEU A 5 15.23 -10.77 -17.26
CA LEU A 5 15.48 -11.37 -15.94
C LEU A 5 14.14 -11.55 -15.23
N ALA A 6 13.68 -12.79 -15.11
CA ALA A 6 12.42 -13.17 -14.49
C ALA A 6 12.64 -14.06 -13.26
N GLY A 7 11.78 -13.95 -12.26
CA GLY A 7 11.85 -14.78 -11.05
C GLY A 7 10.89 -14.33 -9.98
N ASN A 8 10.77 -15.13 -8.94
CA ASN A 8 9.87 -14.85 -7.81
C ASN A 8 10.36 -13.65 -6.99
N GLN A 9 9.48 -13.12 -6.16
CA GLN A 9 9.88 -12.12 -5.17
C GLN A 9 10.87 -12.78 -4.18
N ASN A 10 11.89 -12.02 -3.77
CA ASN A 10 12.94 -12.45 -2.83
C ASN A 10 13.89 -13.57 -3.31
N CYS A 11 13.85 -14.02 -4.55
CA CYS A 11 14.79 -15.00 -5.10
C CYS A 11 16.21 -14.46 -5.34
N GLY A 12 16.48 -13.18 -5.04
CA GLY A 12 17.78 -12.53 -5.26
C GLY A 12 17.95 -11.86 -6.62
N LYS A 13 16.84 -11.59 -7.34
CA LYS A 13 16.81 -11.00 -8.68
C LYS A 13 17.56 -9.66 -8.77
N THR A 14 17.28 -8.71 -7.89
CA THR A 14 17.96 -7.41 -7.85
C THR A 14 19.45 -7.54 -7.56
N THR A 15 19.85 -8.49 -6.72
CA THR A 15 21.27 -8.78 -6.43
C THR A 15 21.97 -9.30 -7.68
N LEU A 16 21.36 -10.27 -8.38
CA LEU A 16 21.88 -10.78 -9.65
C LEU A 16 21.95 -9.69 -10.73
N PHE A 17 20.91 -8.87 -10.88
CA PHE A 17 20.91 -7.76 -11.81
C PHE A 17 22.07 -6.79 -11.56
N ASN A 18 22.33 -6.43 -10.30
CA ASN A 18 23.44 -5.57 -9.93
C ASN A 18 24.81 -6.21 -10.20
N GLN A 19 24.94 -7.52 -10.04
CA GLN A 19 26.18 -8.25 -10.39
C GLN A 19 26.41 -8.27 -11.90
N LEU A 20 25.36 -8.49 -12.69
CA LEU A 20 25.45 -8.51 -14.15
C LEU A 20 25.79 -7.13 -14.74
N THR A 21 25.17 -6.05 -14.23
CA THR A 21 25.22 -4.71 -14.85
C THR A 21 26.14 -3.71 -14.15
N GLY A 22 26.34 -3.85 -12.85
CA GLY A 22 27.08 -2.90 -12.01
C GLY A 22 26.44 -1.53 -11.93
N SER A 23 27.21 -0.46 -12.18
CA SER A 23 26.74 0.93 -12.11
C SER A 23 26.05 1.41 -13.39
N ASN A 24 26.07 0.66 -14.47
CA ASN A 24 25.52 1.04 -15.76
C ASN A 24 24.04 0.63 -15.89
N GLN A 25 23.19 1.35 -15.17
CA GLN A 25 21.74 1.07 -15.11
C GLN A 25 20.94 2.30 -15.53
N HIS A 26 19.92 2.10 -16.36
CA HIS A 26 18.89 3.09 -16.65
C HIS A 26 17.59 2.68 -15.94
N VAL A 27 17.03 3.60 -15.17
CA VAL A 27 15.76 3.41 -14.45
C VAL A 27 14.70 4.25 -15.14
N GLY A 28 13.61 3.62 -15.51
CA GLY A 28 12.41 4.25 -16.09
C GLY A 28 11.16 3.51 -15.63
N ASN A 29 10.04 3.76 -16.26
CA ASN A 29 8.81 2.98 -16.05
C ASN A 29 8.50 2.17 -17.30
N PHE A 30 7.88 1.02 -17.13
CA PHE A 30 7.31 0.29 -18.26
C PHE A 30 6.22 1.14 -18.94
N PRO A 31 6.11 1.09 -20.29
CA PRO A 31 5.14 1.90 -21.02
C PRO A 31 3.70 1.70 -20.49
N GLY A 32 3.02 2.81 -20.18
CA GLY A 32 1.61 2.80 -19.79
C GLY A 32 1.30 2.40 -18.34
N VAL A 33 2.30 2.10 -17.53
CA VAL A 33 2.12 1.66 -16.12
C VAL A 33 3.12 2.34 -15.19
N THR A 34 2.83 2.33 -13.88
CA THR A 34 3.68 2.90 -12.83
C THR A 34 4.69 1.88 -12.25
N VAL A 35 5.07 0.88 -13.05
CA VAL A 35 6.02 -0.16 -12.65
C VAL A 35 7.41 0.23 -13.13
N ASP A 36 8.39 0.20 -12.22
CA ASP A 36 9.78 0.56 -12.53
C ASP A 36 10.40 -0.44 -13.51
N GLN A 37 11.00 0.09 -14.58
CA GLN A 37 11.81 -0.65 -15.53
C GLN A 37 13.29 -0.36 -15.29
N LYS A 38 14.11 -1.40 -15.12
CA LYS A 38 15.56 -1.28 -15.03
C LYS A 38 16.21 -2.03 -16.19
N ILE A 39 17.01 -1.31 -16.95
CA ILE A 39 17.78 -1.87 -18.07
C ILE A 39 19.25 -1.62 -17.81
N GLY A 40 20.08 -2.63 -18.00
CA GLY A 40 21.52 -2.48 -17.85
C GLY A 40 22.31 -3.33 -18.86
N GLU A 41 23.50 -2.88 -19.22
CA GLU A 41 24.42 -3.63 -20.07
C GLU A 41 25.19 -4.66 -19.26
N ILE A 42 25.33 -5.89 -19.76
CA ILE A 42 26.10 -6.96 -19.12
C ILE A 42 27.59 -6.65 -19.25
N ARG A 43 28.29 -6.48 -18.13
CA ARG A 43 29.70 -6.03 -18.08
C ARG A 43 30.68 -6.88 -18.92
N SER A 44 30.48 -8.20 -18.97
CA SER A 44 31.42 -9.12 -19.58
C SER A 44 31.17 -9.40 -21.06
N VAL A 45 30.07 -8.89 -21.65
CA VAL A 45 29.70 -9.17 -23.04
C VAL A 45 29.22 -7.89 -23.74
N LYS A 46 29.89 -7.51 -24.84
CA LYS A 46 29.49 -6.34 -25.63
C LYS A 46 28.15 -6.57 -26.32
N ASN A 47 27.34 -5.52 -26.41
CA ASN A 47 26.02 -5.50 -27.08
C ASN A 47 25.01 -6.50 -26.48
N CYS A 48 25.11 -6.77 -25.19
CA CYS A 48 24.14 -7.57 -24.44
C CYS A 48 23.58 -6.74 -23.28
N SER A 49 22.25 -6.61 -23.23
CA SER A 49 21.54 -5.94 -22.16
C SER A 49 20.59 -6.88 -21.43
N VAL A 50 20.34 -6.59 -20.19
CA VAL A 50 19.37 -7.31 -19.34
C VAL A 50 18.33 -6.34 -18.84
N VAL A 51 17.06 -6.77 -18.90
CA VAL A 51 15.90 -6.04 -18.39
C VAL A 51 15.42 -6.72 -17.11
N ASP A 52 15.39 -5.99 -16.00
CA ASP A 52 14.88 -6.49 -14.72
C ASP A 52 13.35 -6.44 -14.74
N LEU A 53 12.70 -7.58 -14.84
CA LEU A 53 11.25 -7.68 -14.78
C LEU A 53 10.78 -7.71 -13.31
N PRO A 54 9.56 -7.27 -13.01
CA PRO A 54 8.99 -7.38 -11.68
C PRO A 54 9.03 -8.81 -11.14
N GLY A 55 9.18 -8.95 -9.81
CA GLY A 55 9.12 -10.27 -9.16
C GLY A 55 7.68 -10.77 -9.09
N ILE A 56 7.40 -11.92 -9.70
CA ILE A 56 6.06 -12.50 -9.80
C ILE A 56 6.06 -13.97 -9.37
N TYR A 57 4.92 -14.49 -8.98
CA TYR A 57 4.77 -15.92 -8.63
C TYR A 57 4.08 -16.72 -9.73
N SER A 58 3.32 -16.05 -10.60
CA SER A 58 2.64 -16.67 -11.73
C SER A 58 2.48 -15.66 -12.87
N ILE A 59 2.20 -16.15 -14.07
CA ILE A 59 1.90 -15.34 -15.25
C ILE A 59 0.37 -15.29 -15.41
N ARG A 60 -0.32 -14.73 -14.39
CA ARG A 60 -1.76 -14.49 -14.43
C ARG A 60 -2.04 -12.99 -14.41
N PRO A 61 -3.11 -12.48 -15.03
CA PRO A 61 -3.40 -11.04 -15.12
C PRO A 61 -4.05 -10.48 -13.84
N TYR A 62 -3.52 -10.85 -12.65
CA TYR A 62 -4.06 -10.37 -11.37
C TYR A 62 -3.40 -9.08 -10.87
N THR A 63 -2.11 -8.90 -11.16
CA THR A 63 -1.34 -7.73 -10.73
C THR A 63 -0.73 -7.02 -11.91
N ASN A 64 -0.45 -5.71 -11.77
CA ASN A 64 0.23 -4.94 -12.81
C ASN A 64 1.62 -5.52 -13.12
N GLU A 65 2.31 -6.05 -12.12
CA GLU A 65 3.62 -6.68 -12.27
C GLU A 65 3.55 -7.94 -13.13
N GLU A 66 2.52 -8.77 -12.95
CA GLU A 66 2.29 -9.99 -13.74
C GLU A 66 1.94 -9.67 -15.19
N ILE A 67 1.07 -8.67 -15.40
CA ILE A 67 0.70 -8.17 -16.72
C ILE A 67 1.92 -7.61 -17.45
N VAL A 68 2.70 -6.75 -16.80
CA VAL A 68 3.92 -6.16 -17.37
C VAL A 68 4.94 -7.22 -17.77
N THR A 69 5.17 -8.21 -16.89
CA THR A 69 6.12 -9.29 -17.18
C THR A 69 5.64 -10.14 -18.37
N ARG A 70 4.38 -10.53 -18.39
CA ARG A 70 3.76 -11.28 -19.50
C ARG A 70 3.85 -10.51 -20.81
N ASP A 71 3.40 -9.26 -20.81
CA ASP A 71 3.32 -8.44 -22.02
C ASP A 71 4.71 -8.08 -22.55
N PHE A 72 5.70 -7.84 -21.67
CA PHE A 72 7.08 -7.66 -22.10
C PHE A 72 7.62 -8.89 -22.83
N ILE A 73 7.43 -10.08 -22.26
CA ILE A 73 7.93 -11.32 -22.85
C ILE A 73 7.25 -11.62 -24.20
N LEU A 74 5.93 -11.40 -24.30
CA LEU A 74 5.16 -11.69 -25.52
C LEU A 74 5.37 -10.66 -26.63
N ASN A 75 5.45 -9.36 -26.30
CA ASN A 75 5.49 -8.28 -27.29
C ASN A 75 6.92 -7.94 -27.70
N GLU A 76 7.86 -7.80 -26.74
CA GLU A 76 9.25 -7.42 -26.99
C GLU A 76 10.11 -8.60 -27.46
N LYS A 77 9.65 -9.84 -27.26
CA LYS A 77 10.29 -11.08 -27.68
C LYS A 77 11.81 -11.08 -27.41
N PRO A 78 12.24 -11.07 -26.13
CA PRO A 78 13.66 -11.04 -25.78
C PRO A 78 14.41 -12.22 -26.40
N ASP A 79 15.70 -12.05 -26.67
CA ASP A 79 16.57 -13.11 -27.22
C ASP A 79 16.70 -14.33 -26.29
N GLY A 80 16.41 -14.13 -24.98
CA GLY A 80 16.34 -15.19 -24.00
C GLY A 80 15.85 -14.72 -22.64
N ILE A 81 15.44 -15.67 -21.82
CA ILE A 81 15.01 -15.45 -20.42
C ILE A 81 16.08 -16.02 -19.48
N ILE A 82 16.53 -15.21 -18.53
CA ILE A 82 17.29 -15.66 -17.37
C ILE A 82 16.28 -15.79 -16.24
N ASN A 83 15.84 -17.01 -15.95
CA ASN A 83 14.92 -17.28 -14.85
C ASN A 83 15.72 -17.57 -13.58
N ILE A 84 15.57 -16.73 -12.55
CA ILE A 84 16.22 -16.90 -11.26
C ILE A 84 15.29 -17.57 -10.26
N VAL A 85 15.77 -18.64 -9.64
CA VAL A 85 15.05 -19.50 -8.69
C VAL A 85 15.82 -19.57 -7.38
N ASP A 86 15.10 -19.41 -6.27
CA ASP A 86 15.64 -19.66 -4.93
C ASP A 86 15.72 -21.17 -4.68
N ALA A 87 16.96 -21.68 -4.57
CA ALA A 87 17.26 -23.08 -4.35
C ALA A 87 16.80 -23.58 -2.96
N THR A 88 16.60 -22.70 -2.00
CA THR A 88 16.13 -23.07 -0.66
C THR A 88 14.61 -23.35 -0.64
N ASN A 89 13.87 -22.77 -1.60
CA ASN A 89 12.42 -22.91 -1.78
C ASN A 89 12.08 -23.36 -3.21
N ILE A 90 12.79 -24.34 -3.71
CA ILE A 90 12.83 -24.71 -5.12
C ILE A 90 11.46 -25.15 -5.65
N GLU A 91 10.71 -25.96 -4.92
CA GLU A 91 9.41 -26.51 -5.34
C GLU A 91 8.43 -25.39 -5.74
N ARG A 92 8.38 -24.33 -4.92
CA ARG A 92 7.50 -23.21 -5.19
C ARG A 92 7.99 -22.30 -6.32
N ASN A 93 9.29 -22.10 -6.40
CA ASN A 93 9.87 -21.22 -7.42
C ASN A 93 9.79 -21.85 -8.83
N LEU A 94 9.86 -23.17 -8.94
CA LEU A 94 9.69 -23.87 -10.20
C LEU A 94 8.30 -23.72 -10.82
N TYR A 95 7.28 -23.34 -10.05
CA TYR A 95 5.94 -23.10 -10.59
C TYR A 95 5.92 -22.00 -11.66
N LEU A 96 6.60 -20.89 -11.43
CA LEU A 96 6.79 -19.84 -12.43
C LEU A 96 7.65 -20.33 -13.60
N THR A 97 8.69 -21.12 -13.30
CA THR A 97 9.57 -21.70 -14.32
C THR A 97 8.79 -22.52 -15.35
N LEU A 98 7.85 -23.37 -14.89
CA LEU A 98 7.01 -24.15 -15.81
C LEU A 98 6.14 -23.27 -16.71
N GLN A 99 5.58 -22.20 -16.17
CA GLN A 99 4.78 -21.25 -16.97
C GLN A 99 5.64 -20.51 -18.01
N LEU A 100 6.90 -20.18 -17.67
CA LEU A 100 7.83 -19.58 -18.62
C LEU A 100 8.24 -20.59 -19.71
N LEU A 101 8.41 -21.87 -19.37
CA LEU A 101 8.69 -22.95 -20.35
C LEU A 101 7.55 -23.09 -21.36
N GLU A 102 6.29 -23.00 -20.93
CA GLU A 102 5.11 -23.04 -21.82
C GLU A 102 5.13 -21.94 -22.89
N MET A 103 5.78 -20.80 -22.62
CA MET A 103 5.93 -19.68 -23.59
C MET A 103 6.87 -20.03 -24.77
N HIS A 104 7.69 -21.09 -24.64
CA HIS A 104 8.60 -21.59 -25.67
C HIS A 104 9.60 -20.55 -26.18
N ILE A 105 10.25 -19.85 -25.24
CA ILE A 105 11.30 -18.87 -25.51
C ILE A 105 12.64 -19.43 -25.00
N PRO A 106 13.80 -19.12 -25.66
CA PRO A 106 15.12 -19.52 -25.16
C PRO A 106 15.30 -19.13 -23.70
N MET A 107 15.66 -20.09 -22.83
CA MET A 107 15.70 -19.83 -21.39
C MET A 107 16.86 -20.56 -20.71
N VAL A 108 17.42 -19.93 -19.67
CA VAL A 108 18.40 -20.51 -18.73
C VAL A 108 17.86 -20.34 -17.31
N LEU A 109 17.99 -21.39 -16.50
CA LEU A 109 17.64 -21.37 -15.08
C LEU A 109 18.88 -21.03 -14.24
N ALA A 110 18.83 -19.93 -13.51
CA ALA A 110 19.83 -19.55 -12.51
C ALA A 110 19.37 -20.04 -11.13
N LEU A 111 19.98 -21.11 -10.63
CA LEU A 111 19.66 -21.69 -9.33
C LEU A 111 20.46 -20.97 -8.25
N ASN A 112 19.84 -19.96 -7.61
CA ASN A 112 20.47 -19.05 -6.67
C ASN A 112 20.43 -19.57 -5.22
N MET A 113 21.23 -18.96 -4.34
CA MET A 113 21.36 -19.31 -2.92
C MET A 113 21.93 -20.72 -2.70
N MET A 114 22.75 -21.21 -3.64
CA MET A 114 23.39 -22.52 -3.52
C MET A 114 24.38 -22.61 -2.36
N ASP A 115 24.91 -21.49 -1.91
CA ASP A 115 25.73 -21.41 -0.70
C ASP A 115 24.91 -21.70 0.56
N GLU A 116 23.65 -21.26 0.64
CA GLU A 116 22.75 -21.58 1.74
C GLU A 116 22.35 -23.06 1.73
N VAL A 117 22.04 -23.61 0.56
CA VAL A 117 21.75 -25.06 0.39
C VAL A 117 22.91 -25.91 0.89
N ARG A 118 24.14 -25.61 0.44
CA ARG A 118 25.36 -26.33 0.88
C ARG A 118 25.62 -26.12 2.38
N GLY A 119 25.47 -24.89 2.88
CA GLY A 119 25.65 -24.56 4.30
C GLY A 119 24.68 -25.30 5.22
N ASN A 120 23.48 -25.64 4.75
CA ASN A 120 22.46 -26.39 5.48
C ASN A 120 22.51 -27.92 5.23
N GLY A 121 23.57 -28.42 4.59
CA GLY A 121 23.78 -29.85 4.36
C GLY A 121 22.92 -30.45 3.25
N GLY A 122 22.29 -29.65 2.41
CA GLY A 122 21.55 -30.09 1.25
C GLY A 122 22.41 -30.17 0.00
N SER A 123 21.91 -30.85 -1.03
CA SER A 123 22.53 -30.88 -2.36
C SER A 123 21.46 -30.95 -3.44
N ILE A 124 21.75 -30.32 -4.57
CA ILE A 124 20.87 -30.36 -5.74
C ILE A 124 21.70 -30.83 -6.93
N ASP A 125 21.21 -31.88 -7.59
CA ASP A 125 21.80 -32.35 -8.84
C ASP A 125 21.26 -31.48 -10.00
N TYR A 126 21.98 -30.37 -10.25
CA TYR A 126 21.60 -29.40 -11.28
C TYR A 126 21.75 -29.97 -12.71
N LYS A 127 22.59 -31.01 -12.92
CA LYS A 127 22.74 -31.67 -14.23
C LYS A 127 21.50 -32.50 -14.53
N GLN A 128 21.10 -33.36 -13.61
CA GLN A 128 19.88 -34.15 -13.75
C GLN A 128 18.63 -33.22 -13.84
N MET A 129 18.61 -32.13 -13.08
CA MET A 129 17.55 -31.14 -13.18
C MET A 129 17.50 -30.46 -14.56
N SER A 130 18.65 -30.19 -15.18
CA SER A 130 18.73 -29.66 -16.53
C SER A 130 18.16 -30.64 -17.56
N GLU A 131 18.36 -31.94 -17.38
CA GLU A 131 17.78 -32.99 -18.25
C GLU A 131 16.25 -33.07 -18.07
N GLU A 132 15.75 -33.10 -16.84
CA GLU A 132 14.31 -33.19 -16.53
C GLU A 132 13.53 -31.94 -16.97
N LEU A 133 14.11 -30.74 -16.86
CA LEU A 133 13.48 -29.49 -17.30
C LEU A 133 13.71 -29.15 -18.78
N GLY A 134 14.68 -29.80 -19.41
CA GLY A 134 15.04 -29.57 -20.81
C GLY A 134 15.66 -28.21 -21.13
N ILE A 135 16.26 -27.56 -20.14
CA ILE A 135 16.94 -26.24 -20.22
C ILE A 135 18.24 -26.27 -19.40
N PRO A 136 19.24 -25.43 -19.73
CA PRO A 136 20.44 -25.30 -18.90
C PRO A 136 20.10 -24.79 -17.50
N VAL A 137 20.61 -25.47 -16.47
CA VAL A 137 20.48 -25.09 -15.06
C VAL A 137 21.87 -24.77 -14.51
N ILE A 138 22.09 -23.55 -14.09
CA ILE A 138 23.37 -23.04 -13.60
C ILE A 138 23.27 -22.71 -12.11
N PRO A 139 24.06 -23.39 -11.25
CA PRO A 139 24.09 -23.10 -9.83
C PRO A 139 24.87 -21.82 -9.57
N ILE A 140 24.27 -20.86 -8.84
CA ILE A 140 24.87 -19.57 -8.52
C ILE A 140 24.69 -19.19 -7.04
N SER A 141 25.52 -18.25 -6.58
CA SER A 141 25.27 -17.44 -5.37
C SER A 141 25.48 -15.97 -5.74
N ALA A 142 24.39 -15.26 -6.03
CA ALA A 142 24.44 -13.86 -6.41
C ALA A 142 25.04 -12.97 -5.30
N ALA A 143 24.86 -13.33 -4.02
CA ALA A 143 25.42 -12.61 -2.88
C ALA A 143 26.96 -12.75 -2.78
N LYS A 144 27.52 -13.89 -3.25
CA LYS A 144 28.96 -14.19 -3.19
C LYS A 144 29.67 -14.08 -4.53
N ASP A 145 28.96 -13.70 -5.58
CA ASP A 145 29.49 -13.60 -6.97
C ASP A 145 29.99 -14.94 -7.52
N GLU A 146 29.39 -16.07 -7.07
CA GLU A 146 29.72 -17.42 -7.52
C GLU A 146 28.85 -17.85 -8.71
N GLY A 147 29.44 -18.41 -9.77
CA GLY A 147 28.74 -19.00 -10.93
C GLY A 147 28.16 -18.00 -11.92
N ILE A 148 28.36 -16.69 -11.73
CA ILE A 148 27.80 -15.63 -12.58
C ILE A 148 28.38 -15.67 -14.00
N GLU A 149 29.67 -15.88 -14.15
CA GLU A 149 30.32 -16.00 -15.48
C GLU A 149 29.77 -17.17 -16.30
N ASP A 150 29.55 -18.32 -15.65
CA ASP A 150 29.02 -19.53 -16.32
C ASP A 150 27.54 -19.31 -16.71
N LEU A 151 26.77 -18.61 -15.88
CA LEU A 151 25.41 -18.19 -16.22
C LEU A 151 25.40 -17.30 -17.45
N ILE A 152 26.27 -16.30 -17.53
CA ILE A 152 26.36 -15.39 -18.68
C ILE A 152 26.73 -16.16 -19.95
N LYS A 153 27.72 -17.06 -19.89
CA LYS A 153 28.13 -17.90 -21.04
C LYS A 153 26.95 -18.74 -21.53
N ALA A 154 26.24 -19.42 -20.62
CA ALA A 154 25.08 -20.23 -20.96
C ALA A 154 23.94 -19.40 -21.56
N ALA A 155 23.63 -18.26 -20.98
CA ALA A 155 22.58 -17.35 -21.49
C ALA A 155 22.91 -16.86 -22.92
N VAL A 156 24.15 -16.41 -23.14
CA VAL A 156 24.60 -15.95 -24.47
C VAL A 156 24.60 -17.10 -25.50
N GLU A 157 24.97 -18.30 -25.10
CA GLU A 157 24.93 -19.47 -26.00
C GLU A 157 23.49 -19.81 -26.39
N VAL A 158 22.58 -19.88 -25.42
CA VAL A 158 21.15 -20.16 -25.63
C VAL A 158 20.50 -19.10 -26.50
N GLY A 159 20.76 -17.81 -26.24
CA GLY A 159 20.23 -16.70 -27.04
C GLY A 159 20.77 -16.66 -28.46
N LYS A 160 22.09 -16.87 -28.67
CA LYS A 160 22.69 -16.88 -30.00
C LYS A 160 22.22 -18.06 -30.85
N LYS A 161 22.14 -19.23 -30.26
CA LYS A 161 21.72 -20.46 -30.98
C LYS A 161 20.22 -20.65 -31.03
N LYS A 162 19.45 -19.76 -30.36
CA LYS A 162 17.97 -19.83 -30.18
C LYS A 162 17.54 -21.22 -29.70
N ILE A 163 18.23 -21.75 -28.67
CA ILE A 163 17.93 -23.07 -28.12
C ILE A 163 16.62 -22.98 -27.35
N LEU A 164 15.59 -23.64 -27.88
CA LEU A 164 14.26 -23.68 -27.25
C LEU A 164 14.20 -24.77 -26.17
N PRO A 165 13.33 -24.61 -25.16
CA PRO A 165 13.08 -25.66 -24.16
C PRO A 165 12.64 -26.98 -24.82
N LYS A 166 13.20 -28.07 -24.36
CA LYS A 166 12.89 -29.41 -24.92
C LYS A 166 11.63 -30.02 -24.28
N VAL A 167 11.35 -29.66 -23.03
CA VAL A 167 10.21 -30.17 -22.27
C VAL A 167 9.15 -29.09 -22.21
N MET A 168 8.00 -29.37 -22.76
CA MET A 168 6.84 -28.48 -22.74
C MET A 168 5.60 -29.17 -22.16
N ASP A 169 5.56 -30.48 -22.19
CA ASP A 169 4.46 -31.26 -21.65
C ASP A 169 4.78 -31.73 -20.24
N PHE A 170 4.05 -31.18 -19.28
CA PHE A 170 4.20 -31.48 -17.85
C PHE A 170 3.08 -32.42 -17.36
N CYS A 171 2.16 -32.82 -18.26
CA CYS A 171 1.01 -33.62 -17.90
C CYS A 171 1.37 -35.11 -17.90
N GLU A 172 0.97 -35.82 -16.87
CA GLU A 172 0.80 -37.26 -16.96
C GLU A 172 -0.46 -37.58 -17.78
N GLN A 173 -0.48 -38.74 -18.41
CA GLN A 173 -1.65 -39.15 -19.21
C GLN A 173 -2.91 -39.19 -18.32
N GLY A 174 -3.87 -38.33 -18.62
CA GLY A 174 -5.09 -38.17 -17.80
C GLY A 174 -6.05 -37.12 -18.37
N PRO A 175 -7.12 -36.77 -17.64
CA PRO A 175 -8.13 -35.81 -18.11
C PRO A 175 -7.54 -34.44 -18.45
N VAL A 176 -6.62 -33.91 -17.63
CA VAL A 176 -5.96 -32.62 -17.85
C VAL A 176 -5.13 -32.64 -19.13
N HIS A 177 -4.38 -33.73 -19.37
CA HIS A 177 -3.60 -33.89 -20.60
C HIS A 177 -4.50 -33.88 -21.83
N ARG A 178 -5.60 -34.66 -21.83
CA ARG A 178 -6.56 -34.70 -22.95
C ARG A 178 -7.14 -33.32 -23.23
N CYS A 179 -7.55 -32.59 -22.19
CA CYS A 179 -8.13 -31.26 -22.33
C CYS A 179 -7.13 -30.27 -22.94
N ILE A 180 -5.91 -30.13 -22.36
CA ILE A 180 -4.90 -29.19 -22.87
C ILE A 180 -4.52 -29.54 -24.30
N HIS A 181 -4.38 -30.84 -24.62
CA HIS A 181 -4.05 -31.30 -25.97
C HIS A 181 -5.16 -30.96 -26.97
N ALA A 182 -6.42 -31.22 -26.63
CA ALA A 182 -7.56 -30.89 -27.49
C ALA A 182 -7.65 -29.37 -27.73
N VAL A 183 -7.58 -28.54 -26.66
CA VAL A 183 -7.62 -27.09 -26.77
C VAL A 183 -6.41 -26.57 -27.55
N SER A 184 -5.21 -27.13 -27.34
CA SER A 184 -3.99 -26.71 -28.05
C SER A 184 -4.11 -26.90 -29.57
N HIS A 185 -4.69 -28.01 -30.02
CA HIS A 185 -4.93 -28.23 -31.46
C HIS A 185 -5.98 -27.30 -32.05
N GLN A 186 -7.04 -26.99 -31.28
CA GLN A 186 -8.07 -26.07 -31.74
C GLN A 186 -7.58 -24.63 -31.89
N VAL A 187 -6.61 -24.22 -31.09
CA VAL A 187 -6.09 -22.83 -31.08
C VAL A 187 -4.76 -22.68 -31.83
N GLU A 188 -4.23 -23.76 -32.43
CA GLU A 188 -2.90 -23.77 -33.04
C GLU A 188 -2.73 -22.68 -34.08
N ASP A 189 -3.65 -22.57 -35.05
CA ASP A 189 -3.58 -21.58 -36.12
C ASP A 189 -3.65 -20.13 -35.57
N HIS A 190 -4.56 -19.89 -34.63
CA HIS A 190 -4.71 -18.57 -33.99
C HIS A 190 -3.48 -18.18 -33.19
N ALA A 191 -2.91 -19.11 -32.41
CA ALA A 191 -1.74 -18.87 -31.58
C ALA A 191 -0.50 -18.60 -32.44
N VAL A 192 -0.27 -19.39 -33.50
CA VAL A 192 0.86 -19.21 -34.43
C VAL A 192 0.78 -17.86 -35.14
N ASN A 193 -0.40 -17.41 -35.57
CA ASN A 193 -0.61 -16.13 -36.24
C ASN A 193 -0.17 -14.94 -35.39
N ILE A 194 -0.33 -15.00 -34.08
CA ILE A 194 0.12 -13.95 -33.15
C ILE A 194 1.51 -14.23 -32.57
N GLY A 195 2.15 -15.34 -32.99
CA GLY A 195 3.48 -15.75 -32.55
C GLY A 195 3.54 -16.20 -31.10
N MET A 196 2.49 -16.85 -30.62
CA MET A 196 2.36 -17.43 -29.28
C MET A 196 2.46 -18.96 -29.37
N SER A 197 3.01 -19.59 -28.31
CA SER A 197 3.02 -21.06 -28.22
C SER A 197 1.57 -21.59 -28.09
N PRO A 198 1.15 -22.58 -28.92
CA PRO A 198 -0.20 -23.15 -28.83
C PRO A 198 -0.51 -23.73 -27.45
N ARG A 199 0.48 -24.35 -26.80
CA ARG A 199 0.31 -24.87 -25.44
C ARG A 199 0.10 -23.78 -24.40
N PHE A 200 0.87 -22.67 -24.48
CA PHE A 200 0.65 -21.53 -23.60
C PHE A 200 -0.75 -20.92 -23.82
N ALA A 201 -1.16 -20.75 -25.07
CA ALA A 201 -2.51 -20.28 -25.41
C ALA A 201 -3.60 -21.21 -24.82
N ALA A 202 -3.44 -22.52 -24.97
CA ALA A 202 -4.37 -23.51 -24.43
C ALA A 202 -4.49 -23.44 -22.90
N THR A 203 -3.35 -23.42 -22.18
CA THR A 203 -3.39 -23.30 -20.72
C THR A 203 -4.02 -21.99 -20.26
N LYS A 204 -3.83 -20.87 -21.00
CA LYS A 204 -4.46 -19.59 -20.70
C LYS A 204 -5.96 -19.58 -20.97
N ILE A 205 -6.43 -20.27 -22.01
CA ILE A 205 -7.86 -20.45 -22.27
C ILE A 205 -8.49 -21.28 -21.14
N VAL A 206 -7.85 -22.38 -20.73
CA VAL A 206 -8.33 -23.19 -19.60
C VAL A 206 -8.36 -22.36 -18.31
N GLU A 207 -7.38 -21.48 -18.07
CA GLU A 207 -7.36 -20.54 -16.95
C GLU A 207 -8.40 -19.41 -17.06
N ASN A 208 -9.12 -19.29 -18.19
CA ASN A 208 -10.08 -18.24 -18.52
C ASN A 208 -9.43 -16.83 -18.50
N ASP A 209 -8.26 -16.68 -19.14
CA ASP A 209 -7.57 -15.40 -19.30
C ASP A 209 -8.23 -14.59 -20.43
N GLU A 210 -9.10 -13.64 -20.06
CA GLU A 210 -9.87 -12.83 -21.01
C GLU A 210 -9.00 -12.03 -21.98
N ASP A 211 -7.82 -11.57 -21.57
CA ASP A 211 -6.92 -10.79 -22.42
C ASP A 211 -6.35 -11.66 -23.54
N ILE A 212 -5.94 -12.89 -23.22
CA ILE A 212 -5.40 -13.82 -24.20
C ILE A 212 -6.52 -14.32 -25.12
N ILE A 213 -7.70 -14.63 -24.57
CA ILE A 213 -8.88 -15.04 -25.37
C ILE A 213 -9.24 -13.96 -26.40
N LYS A 214 -9.25 -12.67 -26.01
CA LYS A 214 -9.48 -11.55 -26.93
C LYS A 214 -8.40 -11.42 -28.00
N LYS A 215 -7.11 -11.62 -27.65
CA LYS A 215 -6.00 -11.56 -28.61
C LYS A 215 -6.03 -12.69 -29.64
N LEU A 216 -6.60 -13.83 -29.30
CA LEU A 216 -6.72 -14.99 -30.19
C LEU A 216 -7.84 -14.85 -31.21
N GLU A 217 -8.77 -13.89 -31.05
CA GLU A 217 -9.89 -13.63 -31.96
C GLU A 217 -10.70 -14.89 -32.30
N LEU A 218 -10.99 -15.72 -31.27
CA LEU A 218 -11.72 -16.99 -31.41
C LEU A 218 -13.21 -16.74 -31.73
N SER A 219 -13.79 -17.59 -32.55
CA SER A 219 -15.22 -17.58 -32.81
C SER A 219 -16.01 -18.13 -31.61
N GLN A 220 -17.29 -17.78 -31.52
CA GLN A 220 -18.17 -18.25 -30.45
C GLN A 220 -18.27 -19.79 -30.42
N ASN A 221 -18.30 -20.43 -31.59
CA ASN A 221 -18.39 -21.90 -31.69
C ASN A 221 -17.10 -22.56 -31.16
N GLU A 222 -15.92 -22.00 -31.46
CA GLU A 222 -14.66 -22.53 -30.97
C GLU A 222 -14.60 -22.42 -29.44
N LEU A 223 -15.00 -21.27 -28.88
CA LEU A 223 -15.07 -21.09 -27.43
C LEU A 223 -16.01 -22.10 -26.76
N GLU A 224 -17.19 -22.38 -27.34
CA GLU A 224 -18.13 -23.37 -26.80
C GLU A 224 -17.58 -24.80 -26.87
N MET A 225 -16.85 -25.16 -27.94
CA MET A 225 -16.21 -26.48 -28.07
C MET A 225 -15.08 -26.64 -27.02
N MET A 226 -14.26 -25.59 -26.83
CA MET A 226 -13.20 -25.60 -25.81
C MET A 226 -13.78 -25.68 -24.39
N GLU A 227 -14.85 -24.91 -24.11
CA GLU A 227 -15.51 -24.94 -22.80
C GLU A 227 -16.09 -26.32 -22.49
N HIS A 228 -16.68 -27.00 -23.49
CA HIS A 228 -17.14 -28.37 -23.30
C HIS A 228 -15.99 -29.32 -22.89
N SER A 229 -14.82 -29.21 -23.52
CA SER A 229 -13.65 -30.03 -23.17
C SER A 229 -13.12 -29.70 -21.76
N ILE A 230 -13.25 -28.44 -21.32
CA ILE A 230 -12.87 -27.99 -19.97
C ILE A 230 -13.86 -28.52 -18.93
N GLU A 231 -15.16 -28.43 -19.18
CA GLU A 231 -16.19 -28.98 -18.29
C GLU A 231 -16.08 -30.51 -18.12
N GLU A 232 -15.72 -31.23 -19.20
CA GLU A 232 -15.47 -32.67 -19.14
C GLU A 232 -14.26 -32.97 -18.23
N MET A 233 -13.17 -32.21 -18.37
CA MET A 233 -12.01 -32.31 -17.52
C MET A 233 -12.35 -32.04 -16.04
N GLU A 234 -13.12 -30.99 -15.75
CA GLU A 234 -13.54 -30.65 -14.39
C GLU A 234 -14.36 -31.77 -13.74
N LYS A 235 -15.25 -32.39 -14.51
CA LYS A 235 -16.06 -33.56 -14.06
C LYS A 235 -15.20 -34.79 -13.79
N ASP A 236 -14.27 -35.08 -14.70
CA ASP A 236 -13.39 -36.26 -14.59
C ASP A 236 -12.39 -36.15 -13.45
N CYS A 237 -11.85 -34.92 -13.20
CA CYS A 237 -10.89 -34.66 -12.14
C CYS A 237 -11.53 -34.40 -10.77
N GLY A 238 -12.81 -33.95 -10.74
CA GLY A 238 -13.46 -33.48 -9.52
C GLY A 238 -12.88 -32.19 -8.92
N LEU A 239 -12.09 -31.46 -9.71
CA LEU A 239 -11.42 -30.20 -9.37
C LEU A 239 -11.86 -29.12 -10.35
N ASP A 240 -11.89 -27.86 -9.89
CA ASP A 240 -12.05 -26.74 -10.82
C ASP A 240 -10.80 -26.60 -11.73
N ARG A 241 -10.97 -26.01 -12.91
CA ARG A 241 -9.94 -25.86 -13.94
C ARG A 241 -8.61 -25.28 -13.42
N ASN A 242 -8.67 -24.32 -12.51
CA ASN A 242 -7.48 -23.70 -11.95
C ASN A 242 -6.76 -24.63 -10.97
N ALA A 243 -7.51 -25.36 -10.13
CA ALA A 243 -6.96 -26.35 -9.23
C ALA A 243 -6.37 -27.54 -9.99
N ALA A 244 -7.02 -28.00 -11.06
CA ALA A 244 -6.53 -29.09 -11.91
C ALA A 244 -5.19 -28.75 -12.58
N LEU A 245 -5.04 -27.53 -13.14
CA LEU A 245 -3.79 -27.06 -13.72
C LEU A 245 -2.68 -26.87 -12.66
N ALA A 246 -3.04 -26.37 -11.48
CA ALA A 246 -2.08 -26.22 -10.40
C ALA A 246 -1.57 -27.58 -9.90
N ASP A 247 -2.48 -28.54 -9.71
CA ASP A 247 -2.16 -29.90 -9.29
C ASP A 247 -1.23 -30.61 -10.29
N MET A 248 -1.52 -30.49 -11.59
CA MET A 248 -0.65 -30.98 -12.66
C MET A 248 0.78 -30.42 -12.56
N ARG A 249 0.92 -29.09 -12.41
CA ARG A 249 2.23 -28.44 -12.31
C ARG A 249 2.98 -28.88 -11.05
N TYR A 250 2.30 -28.94 -9.90
CA TYR A 250 2.92 -29.38 -8.65
C TYR A 250 3.33 -30.85 -8.67
N THR A 251 2.52 -31.74 -9.25
CA THR A 251 2.87 -33.16 -9.44
C THR A 251 4.18 -33.31 -10.24
N PHE A 252 4.31 -32.55 -11.34
CA PHE A 252 5.55 -32.55 -12.12
C PHE A 252 6.74 -32.00 -11.32
N ILE A 253 6.55 -30.88 -10.59
CA ILE A 253 7.59 -30.30 -9.73
C ILE A 253 8.06 -31.28 -8.67
N GLU A 254 7.13 -31.96 -7.98
CA GLU A 254 7.46 -32.99 -6.98
C GLU A 254 8.27 -34.13 -7.60
N LYS A 255 7.92 -34.57 -8.79
CA LYS A 255 8.66 -35.60 -9.53
C LYS A 255 10.09 -35.18 -9.86
N VAL A 256 10.29 -33.93 -10.35
CA VAL A 256 11.61 -33.36 -10.60
C VAL A 256 12.41 -33.23 -9.30
N CYS A 257 11.82 -32.63 -8.26
CA CYS A 257 12.49 -32.40 -6.99
C CYS A 257 12.84 -33.72 -6.26
N SER A 258 11.97 -34.72 -6.31
CA SER A 258 12.25 -36.04 -5.69
C SER A 258 13.47 -36.72 -6.25
N LYS A 259 13.78 -36.52 -7.56
CA LYS A 259 14.94 -37.08 -8.23
C LYS A 259 16.21 -36.25 -8.03
N THR A 260 16.08 -34.91 -7.95
CA THR A 260 17.21 -33.99 -8.08
C THR A 260 17.61 -33.30 -6.78
N VAL A 261 16.71 -33.23 -5.80
CA VAL A 261 16.91 -32.47 -4.56
C VAL A 261 17.06 -33.39 -3.37
N LYS A 262 18.23 -33.37 -2.73
CA LYS A 262 18.38 -33.92 -1.37
C LYS A 262 18.06 -32.83 -0.38
N LYS A 263 16.90 -32.95 0.30
CA LYS A 263 16.38 -31.91 1.21
C LYS A 263 17.43 -31.51 2.25
N CYS A 264 17.61 -30.21 2.38
CA CYS A 264 18.35 -29.60 3.48
C CYS A 264 17.68 -29.90 4.83
N HIS A 265 18.45 -29.95 5.91
CA HIS A 265 17.87 -29.70 7.21
C HIS A 265 17.27 -28.29 7.20
N GLU A 266 16.04 -28.16 7.71
CA GLU A 266 15.42 -26.82 7.82
C GLU A 266 16.39 -25.85 8.46
N SER A 267 16.56 -24.66 7.85
CA SER A 267 17.49 -23.66 8.38
C SER A 267 17.08 -23.29 9.82
N LYS A 268 18.05 -23.07 10.70
CA LYS A 268 17.79 -22.64 12.08
C LYS A 268 16.89 -21.39 12.13
N GLU A 269 17.00 -20.52 11.13
CA GLU A 269 16.19 -19.31 10.98
C GLU A 269 14.75 -19.65 10.61
N HIS A 270 14.53 -20.61 9.71
CA HIS A 270 13.18 -21.08 9.36
C HIS A 270 12.49 -21.73 10.56
N ILE A 271 13.19 -22.62 11.28
CA ILE A 271 12.66 -23.26 12.51
C ILE A 271 12.29 -22.20 13.56
N ARG A 272 13.14 -21.18 13.74
CA ARG A 272 12.88 -20.06 14.65
C ARG A 272 11.66 -19.26 14.20
N SER A 273 11.58 -18.92 12.92
CA SER A 273 10.46 -18.17 12.35
C SER A 273 9.14 -18.95 12.50
N THR A 274 9.14 -20.25 12.20
CA THR A 274 7.96 -21.11 12.38
C THR A 274 7.51 -21.20 13.83
N LYS A 275 8.45 -21.22 14.80
CA LYS A 275 8.11 -21.20 16.23
C LYS A 275 7.47 -19.88 16.66
N ILE A 276 7.97 -18.75 16.15
CA ILE A 276 7.42 -17.42 16.42
C ILE A 276 6.03 -17.30 15.75
N ASP A 277 5.90 -17.78 14.52
CA ASP A 277 4.64 -17.75 13.77
C ASP A 277 3.53 -18.55 14.44
N LYS A 278 3.83 -19.67 15.12
CA LYS A 278 2.84 -20.41 15.93
C LYS A 278 2.12 -19.55 16.96
N VAL A 279 2.77 -18.46 17.45
CA VAL A 279 2.17 -17.52 18.40
C VAL A 279 1.58 -16.31 17.69
N LEU A 280 2.34 -15.70 16.76
CA LEU A 280 1.96 -14.44 16.13
C LEU A 280 0.90 -14.58 15.01
N THR A 281 0.73 -15.79 14.47
CA THR A 281 -0.32 -16.09 13.46
C THR A 281 -1.40 -17.03 13.98
N ASP A 282 -1.41 -17.32 15.29
CA ASP A 282 -2.43 -18.14 15.93
C ASP A 282 -3.82 -17.50 15.78
N LYS A 283 -4.84 -18.34 15.59
CA LYS A 283 -6.24 -17.91 15.35
C LYS A 283 -6.80 -16.97 16.43
N TYR A 284 -6.38 -17.11 17.67
CA TYR A 284 -6.89 -16.36 18.83
C TYR A 284 -5.89 -15.32 19.34
N LEU A 285 -4.58 -15.61 19.27
CA LEU A 285 -3.54 -14.75 19.84
C LEU A 285 -3.04 -13.69 18.86
N ALA A 286 -3.18 -13.90 17.54
CA ALA A 286 -2.64 -12.99 16.54
C ALA A 286 -3.17 -11.54 16.69
N ILE A 287 -4.49 -11.37 16.82
CA ILE A 287 -5.11 -10.04 16.92
C ILE A 287 -4.77 -9.35 18.26
N PRO A 288 -4.90 -9.98 19.43
CA PRO A 288 -4.48 -9.39 20.70
C PRO A 288 -3.00 -8.99 20.73
N MET A 289 -2.11 -9.85 20.23
CA MET A 289 -0.67 -9.59 20.18
C MET A 289 -0.35 -8.41 19.27
N PHE A 290 -1.00 -8.37 18.10
CA PHE A 290 -0.90 -7.26 17.18
C PHE A 290 -1.36 -5.94 17.83
N LEU A 291 -2.51 -5.92 18.47
CA LEU A 291 -3.03 -4.73 19.15
C LEU A 291 -2.09 -4.27 20.27
N LEU A 292 -1.47 -5.17 21.00
CA LEU A 292 -0.51 -4.87 22.06
C LEU A 292 0.76 -4.22 21.48
N ILE A 293 1.32 -4.77 20.40
CA ILE A 293 2.50 -4.22 19.71
C ILE A 293 2.18 -2.82 19.18
N MET A 294 1.03 -2.65 18.53
CA MET A 294 0.64 -1.35 17.98
C MET A 294 0.36 -0.31 19.08
N PHE A 295 -0.29 -0.74 20.17
CA PHE A 295 -0.49 0.11 21.34
C PHE A 295 0.85 0.59 21.92
N ALA A 296 1.81 -0.31 22.06
CA ALA A 296 3.15 0.04 22.57
C ALA A 296 3.85 1.05 21.63
N ILE A 297 3.78 0.84 20.32
CA ILE A 297 4.36 1.76 19.33
C ILE A 297 3.69 3.13 19.39
N PHE A 298 2.37 3.18 19.38
CA PHE A 298 1.64 4.45 19.46
C PHE A 298 1.89 5.17 20.79
N TRP A 299 1.91 4.42 21.89
CA TRP A 299 2.19 5.01 23.20
C TRP A 299 3.60 5.60 23.27
N LEU A 300 4.63 4.89 22.79
CA LEU A 300 5.99 5.40 22.70
C LEU A 300 6.10 6.62 21.77
N THR A 301 5.40 6.59 20.63
CA THR A 301 5.43 7.65 19.63
C THR A 301 4.76 8.92 20.13
N PHE A 302 3.52 8.80 20.66
CA PHE A 302 2.71 9.98 20.97
C PHE A 302 2.84 10.48 22.39
N ASN A 303 3.27 9.64 23.37
CA ASN A 303 3.32 10.04 24.78
C ASN A 303 4.73 10.08 25.37
N VAL A 304 5.72 9.42 24.77
CA VAL A 304 7.06 9.32 25.35
C VAL A 304 8.08 10.01 24.45
N ILE A 305 8.54 9.33 23.41
CA ILE A 305 9.68 9.79 22.59
C ILE A 305 9.25 10.94 21.68
N GLY A 306 8.17 10.76 20.94
CA GLY A 306 7.71 11.77 19.98
C GLY A 306 7.20 13.02 20.67
N ALA A 307 6.46 12.91 21.78
CA ALA A 307 6.03 14.05 22.57
C ALA A 307 7.23 14.84 23.12
N PHE A 308 8.18 14.18 23.78
CA PHE A 308 9.37 14.83 24.31
C PHE A 308 10.17 15.60 23.25
N LEU A 309 10.40 14.99 22.09
CA LEU A 309 11.11 15.63 20.98
C LEU A 309 10.31 16.78 20.36
N SER A 310 8.98 16.64 20.30
CA SER A 310 8.07 17.67 19.81
C SER A 310 8.06 18.88 20.73
N ASP A 311 7.96 18.67 22.05
CA ASP A 311 7.99 19.74 23.05
C ASP A 311 9.33 20.49 23.02
N LEU A 312 10.45 19.77 22.92
CA LEU A 312 11.77 20.37 22.81
C LEU A 312 11.90 21.23 21.55
N LEU A 313 11.40 20.75 20.41
CA LEU A 313 11.43 21.49 19.15
C LEU A 313 10.50 22.72 19.21
N THR A 314 9.32 22.59 19.82
CA THR A 314 8.37 23.68 20.01
C THR A 314 8.96 24.79 20.87
N LEU A 315 9.62 24.47 21.98
CA LEU A 315 10.35 25.43 22.78
C LEU A 315 11.40 26.20 21.96
N GLY A 316 12.13 25.50 21.09
CA GLY A 316 13.10 26.15 20.19
C GLY A 316 12.41 27.09 19.16
N ILE A 317 11.31 26.66 18.58
CA ILE A 317 10.53 27.45 17.61
C ILE A 317 9.95 28.68 18.29
N ASP A 318 9.36 28.53 19.47
CA ASP A 318 8.76 29.63 20.23
C ASP A 318 9.81 30.66 20.66
N ALA A 319 10.98 30.20 21.13
CA ALA A 319 12.11 31.07 21.46
C ALA A 319 12.61 31.87 20.25
N PHE A 320 12.72 31.19 19.09
CA PHE A 320 13.10 31.84 17.83
C PHE A 320 12.04 32.83 17.34
N THR A 321 10.76 32.46 17.39
CA THR A 321 9.65 33.34 17.05
C THR A 321 9.61 34.57 17.94
N ALA A 322 9.78 34.40 19.27
CA ALA A 322 9.82 35.51 20.20
C ALA A 322 11.03 36.44 20.00
N MET A 323 12.16 35.87 19.56
CA MET A 323 13.33 36.68 19.19
C MET A 323 13.05 37.51 17.92
N CYS A 324 12.46 36.92 16.91
CA CYS A 324 12.04 37.61 15.67
C CYS A 324 10.99 38.67 15.95
N ASP A 325 9.98 38.38 16.76
CA ASP A 325 8.92 39.30 17.17
C ASP A 325 9.52 40.57 17.84
N ARG A 326 10.42 40.41 18.78
CA ARG A 326 11.14 41.55 19.42
C ARG A 326 11.95 42.35 18.41
N ALA A 327 12.65 41.69 17.50
CA ALA A 327 13.47 42.36 16.49
C ALA A 327 12.60 43.16 15.50
N LEU A 328 11.46 42.60 15.04
CA LEU A 328 10.53 43.26 14.15
C LEU A 328 9.83 44.43 14.82
N THR A 329 9.46 44.28 16.09
CA THR A 329 8.86 45.34 16.91
C THR A 329 9.87 46.49 17.13
N ALA A 330 11.15 46.16 17.45
CA ALA A 330 12.20 47.16 17.60
C ALA A 330 12.51 47.91 16.30
N TYR A 331 12.38 47.25 15.16
CA TYR A 331 12.55 47.86 13.83
C TYR A 331 11.37 48.79 13.46
N GLY A 332 10.25 48.72 14.17
CA GLY A 332 9.04 49.55 13.90
C GLY A 332 8.30 49.12 12.61
N MET A 333 8.28 47.81 12.31
CA MET A 333 7.63 47.26 11.12
C MET A 333 6.12 47.57 11.09
N ASN A 334 5.57 47.69 9.88
CA ASN A 334 4.11 47.85 9.69
C ASN A 334 3.36 46.70 10.38
N PRO A 335 2.32 47.01 11.22
CA PRO A 335 1.61 45.98 12.02
C PRO A 335 1.03 44.83 11.18
N VAL A 336 0.59 45.10 9.96
CA VAL A 336 0.05 44.04 9.06
C VAL A 336 1.15 43.11 8.60
N VAL A 337 2.32 43.63 8.21
CA VAL A 337 3.47 42.80 7.79
C VAL A 337 4.02 42.05 8.99
N HIS A 338 4.04 42.65 10.15
CA HIS A 338 4.43 42.00 11.41
C HIS A 338 3.53 40.79 11.70
N SER A 339 2.19 40.99 11.69
CA SER A 339 1.23 39.89 11.89
C SER A 339 1.36 38.80 10.78
N LEU A 340 1.56 39.19 9.52
CA LEU A 340 1.80 38.21 8.44
C LEU A 340 3.00 37.31 8.76
N LEU A 341 4.10 37.91 9.22
CA LEU A 341 5.31 37.16 9.52
C LEU A 341 5.14 36.28 10.78
N ILE A 342 4.66 36.85 11.87
CA ILE A 342 4.55 36.12 13.15
C ILE A 342 3.37 35.14 13.13
N ASP A 343 2.13 35.63 12.86
CA ASP A 343 0.92 34.83 12.97
C ASP A 343 0.65 33.99 11.72
N GLY A 344 1.07 34.47 10.53
CA GLY A 344 0.91 33.75 9.26
C GLY A 344 2.06 32.78 9.00
N VAL A 345 3.31 33.28 8.93
CA VAL A 345 4.47 32.48 8.51
C VAL A 345 5.03 31.65 9.67
N PHE A 346 5.43 32.29 10.76
CA PHE A 346 6.08 31.57 11.88
C PHE A 346 5.13 30.61 12.57
N ALA A 347 3.87 31.00 12.83
CA ALA A 347 2.88 30.12 13.43
C ALA A 347 2.56 28.93 12.49
N GLY A 348 2.42 29.19 11.17
CA GLY A 348 2.16 28.13 10.18
C GLY A 348 3.33 27.15 10.03
N VAL A 349 4.54 27.66 9.86
CA VAL A 349 5.75 26.84 9.78
C VAL A 349 6.01 26.09 11.08
N GLY A 350 5.86 26.79 12.22
CA GLY A 350 6.04 26.24 13.55
C GLY A 350 5.12 25.06 13.83
N SER A 351 3.84 25.17 13.48
CA SER A 351 2.89 24.09 13.67
C SER A 351 3.25 22.83 12.86
N VAL A 352 3.76 22.97 11.64
CA VAL A 352 4.20 21.83 10.84
C VAL A 352 5.46 21.18 11.40
N LEU A 353 6.43 22.01 11.81
CA LEU A 353 7.70 21.53 12.35
C LEU A 353 7.52 20.85 13.71
N SER A 354 6.59 21.33 14.56
CA SER A 354 6.33 20.70 15.86
C SER A 354 5.83 19.26 15.77
N PHE A 355 5.12 18.88 14.69
CA PHE A 355 4.69 17.50 14.46
C PHE A 355 5.74 16.61 13.80
N LEU A 356 6.79 17.19 13.22
CA LEU A 356 7.81 16.43 12.50
C LEU A 356 8.49 15.35 13.34
N PRO A 357 8.90 15.59 14.61
CA PRO A 357 9.51 14.55 15.43
C PRO A 357 8.59 13.36 15.67
N ILE A 358 7.32 13.59 15.93
CA ILE A 358 6.31 12.54 16.12
C ILE A 358 6.22 11.66 14.87
N ILE A 359 6.19 12.28 13.70
CA ILE A 359 6.12 11.56 12.41
C ILE A 359 7.38 10.75 12.15
N VAL A 360 8.56 11.31 12.43
CA VAL A 360 9.85 10.63 12.28
C VAL A 360 9.93 9.40 13.19
N VAL A 361 9.54 9.54 14.47
CA VAL A 361 9.50 8.43 15.43
C VAL A 361 8.49 7.35 15.01
N LEU A 362 7.33 7.75 14.51
CA LEU A 362 6.34 6.81 13.97
C LEU A 362 6.93 6.01 12.80
N PHE A 363 7.55 6.69 11.83
CA PHE A 363 8.18 6.02 10.70
C PHE A 363 9.34 5.12 11.11
N PHE A 364 10.09 5.50 12.14
CA PHE A 364 11.16 4.67 12.70
C PHE A 364 10.60 3.31 13.17
N PHE A 365 9.57 3.31 14.02
CA PHE A 365 8.95 2.07 14.49
C PHE A 365 8.28 1.27 13.38
N LEU A 366 7.58 1.93 12.45
CA LEU A 366 6.96 1.26 11.31
C LEU A 366 8.02 0.61 10.41
N SER A 367 9.16 1.27 10.19
CA SER A 367 10.27 0.70 9.41
C SER A 367 10.89 -0.52 10.08
N ILE A 368 10.97 -0.54 11.41
CA ILE A 368 11.38 -1.73 12.17
C ILE A 368 10.41 -2.89 11.95
N LEU A 369 9.09 -2.64 12.02
CA LEU A 369 8.08 -3.67 11.78
C LEU A 369 8.11 -4.18 10.33
N GLU A 370 8.35 -3.29 9.38
CA GLU A 370 8.42 -3.62 7.94
C GLU A 370 9.66 -4.49 7.66
N ASP A 371 10.85 -4.04 8.10
CA ASP A 371 12.12 -4.75 7.88
C ASP A 371 12.20 -6.09 8.63
N SER A 372 11.58 -6.20 9.80
CA SER A 372 11.50 -7.46 10.57
C SER A 372 10.65 -8.55 9.89
N GLY A 373 9.81 -8.20 8.90
CA GLY A 373 8.85 -9.11 8.27
C GLY A 373 7.54 -9.31 9.07
N TYR A 374 7.34 -8.60 10.17
CA TYR A 374 6.12 -8.71 10.98
C TYR A 374 4.86 -8.23 10.25
N MET A 375 4.98 -7.17 9.43
CA MET A 375 3.85 -6.61 8.67
C MET A 375 3.25 -7.61 7.67
N ALA A 376 4.04 -8.51 7.12
CA ALA A 376 3.54 -9.58 6.25
C ALA A 376 2.62 -10.56 7.00
N ARG A 377 2.93 -10.87 8.28
CA ARG A 377 2.09 -11.73 9.14
C ARG A 377 0.76 -11.08 9.47
N VAL A 378 0.82 -9.80 9.80
CA VAL A 378 -0.39 -9.00 10.07
C VAL A 378 -1.31 -9.00 8.85
N ALA A 379 -0.75 -8.74 7.66
CA ALA A 379 -1.50 -8.79 6.40
C ALA A 379 -2.11 -10.18 6.14
N PHE A 380 -1.37 -11.25 6.44
CA PHE A 380 -1.85 -12.63 6.32
C PHE A 380 -3.03 -12.93 7.25
N VAL A 381 -2.92 -12.59 8.52
CA VAL A 381 -3.99 -12.81 9.51
C VAL A 381 -5.25 -12.04 9.16
N MET A 382 -5.09 -10.80 8.69
CA MET A 382 -6.18 -9.89 8.35
C MET A 382 -6.79 -10.14 6.97
N ASP A 383 -6.22 -11.01 6.15
CA ASP A 383 -6.70 -11.26 4.79
C ASP A 383 -8.13 -11.84 4.78
N LYS A 384 -8.39 -12.84 5.63
CA LYS A 384 -9.70 -13.49 5.71
C LYS A 384 -10.85 -12.56 6.10
N PRO A 385 -10.76 -11.70 7.14
CA PRO A 385 -11.82 -10.74 7.46
C PRO A 385 -11.96 -9.62 6.42
N LEU A 386 -10.85 -9.12 5.86
CA LEU A 386 -10.89 -8.02 4.91
C LEU A 386 -11.46 -8.42 3.55
N ARG A 387 -11.25 -9.65 3.10
CA ARG A 387 -11.89 -10.16 1.88
C ARG A 387 -13.40 -10.14 1.95
N LYS A 388 -14.00 -10.34 3.12
CA LYS A 388 -15.46 -10.25 3.30
C LYS A 388 -16.02 -8.87 3.00
N ILE A 389 -15.21 -7.82 3.16
CA ILE A 389 -15.58 -6.44 2.84
C ILE A 389 -15.00 -5.97 1.49
N GLY A 390 -14.40 -6.87 0.72
CA GLY A 390 -13.89 -6.59 -0.62
C GLY A 390 -12.48 -6.01 -0.68
N LEU A 391 -11.66 -6.18 0.37
CA LEU A 391 -10.27 -5.71 0.45
C LEU A 391 -9.30 -6.88 0.60
N SER A 392 -8.06 -6.70 0.14
CA SER A 392 -6.96 -7.62 0.43
C SER A 392 -6.37 -7.40 1.82
N GLY A 393 -5.73 -8.41 2.40
CA GLY A 393 -5.09 -8.32 3.72
C GLY A 393 -4.03 -7.22 3.82
N ARG A 394 -3.36 -6.89 2.71
CA ARG A 394 -2.38 -5.80 2.65
C ARG A 394 -3.00 -4.42 2.90
N SER A 395 -4.28 -4.22 2.58
CA SER A 395 -5.00 -2.96 2.84
C SER A 395 -5.10 -2.62 4.33
N PHE A 396 -4.94 -3.62 5.21
CA PHE A 396 -5.01 -3.42 6.65
C PHE A 396 -3.89 -2.51 7.17
N VAL A 397 -2.68 -2.64 6.61
CA VAL A 397 -1.51 -1.86 7.05
C VAL A 397 -1.71 -0.36 6.86
N PRO A 398 -2.06 0.17 5.66
CA PRO A 398 -2.44 1.56 5.49
C PRO A 398 -3.56 2.02 6.41
N MET A 399 -4.63 1.23 6.55
CA MET A 399 -5.77 1.59 7.41
C MET A 399 -5.35 1.72 8.88
N LEU A 400 -4.46 0.85 9.36
CA LEU A 400 -3.93 0.92 10.70
C LEU A 400 -3.08 2.16 10.94
N ILE A 401 -2.16 2.48 10.00
CA ILE A 401 -1.36 3.70 10.06
C ILE A 401 -2.28 4.93 10.12
N GLY A 402 -3.48 4.85 9.54
CA GLY A 402 -4.51 5.89 9.58
C GLY A 402 -4.95 6.31 10.98
N PHE A 403 -4.88 5.43 11.97
CA PHE A 403 -5.13 5.79 13.38
C PHE A 403 -4.06 6.72 13.96
N GLY A 404 -2.84 6.66 13.44
CA GLY A 404 -1.80 7.61 13.77
C GLY A 404 -1.92 8.90 12.94
N CYS A 405 -1.78 8.78 11.63
CA CYS A 405 -1.84 9.92 10.70
C CYS A 405 -2.31 9.44 9.30
N THR A 406 -3.26 10.17 8.71
CA THR A 406 -3.81 9.84 7.39
C THR A 406 -2.79 10.04 6.25
N VAL A 407 -1.84 10.98 6.38
CA VAL A 407 -0.83 11.25 5.33
C VAL A 407 0.06 10.02 5.06
N PRO A 408 0.80 9.48 6.05
CA PRO A 408 1.59 8.28 5.84
C PRO A 408 0.74 7.05 5.49
N ALA A 409 -0.48 6.99 5.99
CA ALA A 409 -1.42 5.92 5.66
C ALA A 409 -1.74 5.88 4.16
N VAL A 410 -2.09 7.02 3.57
CA VAL A 410 -2.33 7.13 2.12
C VAL A 410 -1.06 6.83 1.32
N MET A 411 0.10 7.31 1.77
CA MET A 411 1.39 6.99 1.11
C MET A 411 1.72 5.50 1.16
N ALA A 412 1.36 4.80 2.24
CA ALA A 412 1.61 3.37 2.39
C ALA A 412 0.77 2.52 1.40
N THR A 413 -0.31 3.07 0.82
CA THR A 413 -1.10 2.35 -0.20
C THR A 413 -0.33 2.05 -1.50
N ARG A 414 0.84 2.65 -1.71
CA ARG A 414 1.75 2.32 -2.83
C ARG A 414 2.21 0.87 -2.84
N THR A 415 2.21 0.21 -1.67
CA THR A 415 2.58 -1.20 -1.54
C THR A 415 1.49 -2.16 -2.02
N LEU A 416 0.30 -1.64 -2.35
CA LEU A 416 -0.81 -2.42 -2.87
C LEU A 416 -0.66 -2.60 -4.38
N SER A 417 -0.68 -3.84 -4.82
CA SER A 417 -0.48 -4.25 -6.22
C SER A 417 -1.72 -4.02 -7.11
N SER A 418 -2.91 -3.87 -6.51
CA SER A 418 -4.16 -3.62 -7.23
C SER A 418 -4.54 -2.15 -7.14
N GLU A 419 -4.73 -1.49 -8.28
CA GLU A 419 -5.26 -0.12 -8.34
C GLU A 419 -6.66 -0.01 -7.71
N ARG A 420 -7.49 -1.06 -7.85
CA ARG A 420 -8.79 -1.16 -7.20
C ARG A 420 -8.66 -1.12 -5.69
N ASP A 421 -7.84 -2.02 -5.12
CA ASP A 421 -7.65 -2.12 -3.67
C ASP A 421 -6.96 -0.86 -3.12
N LYS A 422 -6.01 -0.29 -3.87
CA LYS A 422 -5.34 0.99 -3.55
C LYS A 422 -6.35 2.12 -3.44
N ASN A 423 -7.15 2.34 -4.48
CA ASN A 423 -8.13 3.43 -4.51
C ASN A 423 -9.20 3.26 -3.43
N MET A 424 -9.70 2.04 -3.24
CA MET A 424 -10.67 1.73 -2.20
C MET A 424 -10.08 1.96 -0.79
N THR A 425 -8.85 1.53 -0.54
CA THR A 425 -8.14 1.75 0.73
C THR A 425 -7.91 3.24 0.99
N ILE A 426 -7.53 4.03 -0.02
CA ILE A 426 -7.39 5.49 0.09
C ILE A 426 -8.71 6.13 0.52
N MET A 427 -9.84 5.70 -0.05
CA MET A 427 -11.16 6.24 0.30
C MET A 427 -11.60 5.88 1.73
N LEU A 428 -11.18 4.74 2.25
CA LEU A 428 -11.56 4.24 3.58
C LEU A 428 -10.64 4.74 4.70
N THR A 429 -9.38 5.00 4.42
CA THR A 429 -8.37 5.41 5.40
C THR A 429 -8.79 6.62 6.25
N PRO A 430 -9.41 7.70 5.73
CA PRO A 430 -9.80 8.85 6.52
C PRO A 430 -10.92 8.61 7.55
N PHE A 431 -11.66 7.49 7.47
CA PHE A 431 -12.61 7.09 8.51
C PHE A 431 -11.91 6.62 9.78
N MET A 432 -10.62 6.24 9.69
CA MET A 432 -9.80 5.95 10.85
C MET A 432 -9.44 7.25 11.56
N SER A 433 -9.69 7.30 12.87
CA SER A 433 -9.47 8.53 13.66
C SER A 433 -7.98 8.77 13.85
N CYS A 434 -7.42 9.81 13.25
CA CYS A 434 -6.02 10.19 13.46
C CYS A 434 -5.81 10.92 14.79
N SER A 435 -4.55 10.93 15.28
CA SER A 435 -4.16 11.55 16.55
C SER A 435 -4.48 13.05 16.64
N ALA A 436 -4.46 13.78 15.53
CA ALA A 436 -4.79 15.22 15.50
C ALA A 436 -6.26 15.53 15.86
N LYS A 437 -7.15 14.53 15.88
CA LYS A 437 -8.54 14.69 16.32
C LYS A 437 -8.69 14.52 17.85
N ILE A 438 -7.71 13.94 18.54
CA ILE A 438 -7.76 13.66 19.98
C ILE A 438 -8.01 14.92 20.81
N PRO A 439 -7.35 16.08 20.57
CA PRO A 439 -7.63 17.30 21.32
C PRO A 439 -9.10 17.75 21.27
N ILE A 440 -9.75 17.57 20.11
CA ILE A 440 -11.18 17.89 19.96
C ILE A 440 -12.00 16.97 20.88
N TYR A 441 -11.75 15.67 20.81
CA TYR A 441 -12.48 14.69 21.62
C TYR A 441 -12.29 14.91 23.12
N THR A 442 -11.05 15.21 23.55
CA THR A 442 -10.73 15.44 24.97
C THR A 442 -11.46 16.65 25.51
N VAL A 443 -11.42 17.79 24.82
CA VAL A 443 -12.08 19.03 25.27
C VAL A 443 -13.60 18.85 25.34
N PHE A 444 -14.22 18.27 24.33
CA PHE A 444 -15.65 18.06 24.30
C PHE A 444 -16.11 16.93 25.24
N ALA A 445 -15.35 15.84 25.37
CA ALA A 445 -15.67 14.78 26.33
C ALA A 445 -15.58 15.26 27.77
N ALA A 446 -14.55 16.03 28.11
CA ALA A 446 -14.41 16.62 29.45
C ALA A 446 -15.53 17.64 29.77
N ALA A 447 -16.00 18.39 28.77
CA ALA A 447 -17.08 19.37 28.94
C ALA A 447 -18.46 18.72 29.18
N PHE A 448 -18.79 17.65 28.45
CA PHE A 448 -20.14 17.08 28.41
C PHE A 448 -20.30 15.73 29.05
N PHE A 449 -19.22 14.96 29.22
CA PHE A 449 -19.22 13.59 29.74
C PHE A 449 -18.17 13.40 30.85
N PRO A 450 -18.17 14.23 31.92
CA PRO A 450 -17.16 14.13 32.97
C PRO A 450 -17.15 12.72 33.62
N GLY A 451 -15.96 12.13 33.74
CA GLY A 451 -15.76 10.78 34.25
C GLY A 451 -16.06 9.65 33.28
N LYS A 452 -16.47 9.94 32.03
CA LYS A 452 -16.72 8.96 30.96
C LYS A 452 -15.93 9.26 29.69
N GLU A 453 -14.92 10.11 29.77
CA GLU A 453 -14.14 10.60 28.62
C GLU A 453 -13.54 9.45 27.82
N ALA A 454 -12.92 8.46 28.51
CA ALA A 454 -12.34 7.29 27.88
C ALA A 454 -13.39 6.43 27.14
N PHE A 455 -14.59 6.30 27.70
CA PHE A 455 -15.68 5.56 27.06
C PHE A 455 -16.16 6.25 25.77
N VAL A 456 -16.31 7.58 25.81
CA VAL A 456 -16.69 8.38 24.64
C VAL A 456 -15.64 8.24 23.53
N MET A 457 -14.35 8.30 23.88
CA MET A 457 -13.26 8.10 22.92
C MET A 457 -13.32 6.71 22.26
N ILE A 458 -13.48 5.65 23.05
CA ILE A 458 -13.61 4.28 22.51
C ILE A 458 -14.81 4.17 21.58
N LEU A 459 -15.95 4.77 21.95
CA LEU A 459 -17.15 4.75 21.13
C LEU A 459 -16.95 5.49 19.80
N LEU A 460 -16.25 6.64 19.79
CA LEU A 460 -15.91 7.36 18.57
C LEU A 460 -15.02 6.52 17.65
N TYR A 461 -13.97 5.89 18.18
CA TYR A 461 -13.11 4.99 17.40
C TYR A 461 -13.91 3.82 16.81
N ALA A 462 -14.76 3.18 17.62
CA ALA A 462 -15.64 2.11 17.17
C ALA A 462 -16.60 2.59 16.06
N THR A 463 -17.17 3.80 16.19
CA THR A 463 -18.05 4.40 15.17
C THR A 463 -17.30 4.61 13.85
N GLY A 464 -16.06 5.11 13.89
CA GLY A 464 -15.23 5.27 12.70
C GLY A 464 -14.99 3.95 11.97
N ILE A 465 -14.66 2.88 12.71
CA ILE A 465 -14.46 1.55 12.16
C ILE A 465 -15.75 1.00 11.53
N VAL A 466 -16.87 1.10 12.22
CA VAL A 466 -18.19 0.62 11.75
C VAL A 466 -18.59 1.35 10.46
N VAL A 467 -18.51 2.70 10.44
CA VAL A 467 -18.82 3.49 9.25
C VAL A 467 -17.84 3.16 8.11
N GLY A 468 -16.57 2.93 8.41
CA GLY A 468 -15.57 2.47 7.45
C GLY A 468 -15.95 1.12 6.82
N ILE A 469 -16.39 0.15 7.62
CA ILE A 469 -16.83 -1.17 7.13
C ILE A 469 -18.09 -1.04 6.26
N ILE A 470 -19.08 -0.27 6.69
CA ILE A 470 -20.31 -0.03 5.92
C ILE A 470 -19.95 0.65 4.58
N SER A 471 -19.11 1.67 4.61
CA SER A 471 -18.64 2.36 3.41
C SER A 471 -17.88 1.42 2.48
N ALA A 472 -17.05 0.50 3.02
CA ALA A 472 -16.35 -0.51 2.24
C ALA A 472 -17.33 -1.45 1.53
N LEU A 473 -18.35 -1.94 2.21
CA LEU A 473 -19.38 -2.81 1.63
C LEU A 473 -20.15 -2.08 0.51
N VAL A 474 -20.54 -0.83 0.74
CA VAL A 474 -21.24 -0.03 -0.28
C VAL A 474 -20.34 0.20 -1.50
N LEU A 475 -19.09 0.61 -1.29
CA LEU A 475 -18.13 0.85 -2.38
C LEU A 475 -17.80 -0.42 -3.16
N ASN A 476 -17.69 -1.57 -2.50
CA ASN A 476 -17.45 -2.86 -3.14
C ASN A 476 -18.59 -3.28 -4.08
N HIS A 477 -19.84 -3.01 -3.69
CA HIS A 477 -21.01 -3.34 -4.51
C HIS A 477 -21.31 -2.31 -5.61
N THR A 478 -20.79 -1.09 -5.49
CA THR A 478 -21.08 0.02 -6.42
C THR A 478 -19.90 0.35 -7.33
N ALA A 479 -18.91 1.06 -6.81
CA ALA A 479 -17.83 1.66 -7.59
C ALA A 479 -16.64 0.71 -7.82
N PHE A 480 -16.39 -0.24 -6.91
CA PHE A 480 -15.23 -1.13 -6.93
C PHE A 480 -15.65 -2.60 -7.00
N ARG A 481 -16.48 -2.95 -7.99
CA ARG A 481 -16.91 -4.34 -8.22
C ARG A 481 -15.73 -5.22 -8.60
N GLY A 482 -15.70 -6.47 -8.12
CA GLY A 482 -14.67 -7.46 -8.40
C GLY A 482 -14.15 -8.16 -7.13
N ASN A 483 -13.39 -9.22 -7.33
CA ASN A 483 -12.79 -9.97 -6.22
C ASN A 483 -11.44 -9.36 -5.83
N PRO A 484 -11.14 -9.23 -4.54
CA PRO A 484 -9.83 -8.82 -4.08
C PRO A 484 -8.77 -9.86 -4.49
N ILE A 485 -7.56 -9.38 -4.80
CA ILE A 485 -6.46 -10.27 -5.16
C ILE A 485 -6.15 -11.21 -4.00
N PRO A 486 -6.05 -12.54 -4.26
CA PRO A 486 -5.67 -13.49 -3.22
C PRO A 486 -4.29 -13.16 -2.65
N PHE A 487 -4.17 -13.20 -1.32
CA PHE A 487 -2.89 -13.06 -0.65
C PHE A 487 -2.09 -14.35 -0.80
N VAL A 488 -1.33 -14.44 -1.89
CA VAL A 488 -0.40 -15.55 -2.15
C VAL A 488 1.02 -15.02 -1.95
N MET A 489 1.48 -14.95 -0.71
CA MET A 489 2.86 -14.56 -0.40
C MET A 489 3.48 -15.54 0.60
N GLU A 490 4.76 -15.85 0.39
CA GLU A 490 5.58 -16.45 1.43
C GLU A 490 5.75 -15.47 2.57
N LEU A 491 5.60 -15.97 3.79
CA LEU A 491 5.98 -15.22 4.96
C LEU A 491 7.51 -15.18 5.00
N PRO A 492 8.16 -14.02 4.83
CA PRO A 492 9.62 -13.92 4.85
C PRO A 492 10.12 -14.35 6.22
N ASN A 493 11.31 -14.97 6.32
CA ASN A 493 11.90 -15.28 7.61
C ASN A 493 12.07 -14.00 8.44
N TYR A 494 11.89 -14.11 9.78
CA TYR A 494 12.15 -12.97 10.65
C TYR A 494 13.63 -12.62 10.59
N ARG A 495 13.88 -11.34 10.34
CA ARG A 495 15.21 -10.76 10.34
C ARG A 495 15.35 -9.73 11.45
N PHE A 496 16.55 -9.62 12.04
CA PHE A 496 16.84 -8.45 12.85
C PHE A 496 16.92 -7.23 11.92
N PRO A 497 16.16 -6.16 12.21
CA PRO A 497 16.17 -4.95 11.40
C PRO A 497 17.58 -4.39 11.29
N SER A 498 18.03 -4.11 10.07
CA SER A 498 19.33 -3.50 9.89
C SER A 498 19.23 -2.00 10.17
N ALA A 499 20.08 -1.48 11.06
CA ALA A 499 20.08 -0.06 11.42
C ALA A 499 20.14 0.83 10.17
N LYS A 500 20.98 0.48 9.20
CA LYS A 500 21.14 1.23 7.95
C LYS A 500 19.85 1.28 7.14
N SER A 501 19.16 0.15 6.95
CA SER A 501 17.89 0.08 6.22
C SER A 501 16.80 0.88 6.92
N VAL A 502 16.67 0.71 8.24
CA VAL A 502 15.67 1.43 9.05
C VAL A 502 15.86 2.94 8.97
N PHE A 503 17.09 3.44 9.16
CA PHE A 503 17.37 4.86 9.06
C PHE A 503 17.16 5.42 7.64
N GLN A 504 17.52 4.66 6.61
CA GLN A 504 17.31 5.07 5.23
C GLN A 504 15.82 5.16 4.90
N LEU A 505 15.04 4.11 5.22
CA LEU A 505 13.57 4.09 5.02
C LEU A 505 12.87 5.21 5.80
N MET A 506 13.27 5.43 7.06
CA MET A 506 12.77 6.51 7.89
C MET A 506 13.05 7.87 7.26
N TRP A 507 14.30 8.11 6.81
CA TRP A 507 14.71 9.38 6.21
C TRP A 507 13.97 9.65 4.88
N ASP A 508 13.84 8.65 4.02
CA ASP A 508 13.14 8.81 2.75
C ASP A 508 11.66 9.17 2.96
N LYS A 509 11.00 8.50 3.90
CA LYS A 509 9.60 8.80 4.26
C LYS A 509 9.46 10.18 4.91
N ALA A 510 10.39 10.56 5.80
CA ALA A 510 10.41 11.87 6.44
C ALA A 510 10.67 13.00 5.44
N LYS A 511 11.64 12.84 4.55
CA LYS A 511 11.96 13.77 3.48
C LYS A 511 10.77 14.00 2.54
N ASP A 512 10.11 12.92 2.12
CA ASP A 512 8.89 12.98 1.31
C ASP A 512 7.76 13.77 2.01
N PHE A 513 7.60 13.57 3.33
CA PHE A 513 6.62 14.32 4.12
C PHE A 513 6.97 15.81 4.18
N ILE A 514 8.22 16.16 4.55
CA ILE A 514 8.66 17.56 4.66
C ILE A 514 8.47 18.30 3.33
N GLN A 515 8.98 17.74 2.23
CA GLN A 515 8.93 18.42 0.93
C GLN A 515 7.51 18.69 0.45
N ARG A 516 6.53 17.90 0.86
CA ARG A 516 5.18 17.91 0.29
C ARG A 516 4.13 18.50 1.23
N ALA A 517 4.14 18.09 2.49
CA ALA A 517 3.20 18.59 3.48
C ALA A 517 3.50 20.05 3.83
N PHE A 518 4.79 20.41 3.96
CA PHE A 518 5.22 21.75 4.30
C PHE A 518 4.67 22.80 3.32
N THR A 519 4.87 22.62 2.02
CA THR A 519 4.43 23.62 1.03
C THR A 519 2.92 23.82 1.05
N VAL A 520 2.15 22.72 1.12
CA VAL A 520 0.68 22.76 1.07
C VAL A 520 0.10 23.37 2.34
N ILE A 521 0.62 22.99 3.50
CA ILE A 521 0.16 23.52 4.79
C ILE A 521 0.54 24.99 4.91
N PHE A 522 1.77 25.35 4.52
CA PHE A 522 2.24 26.74 4.54
C PHE A 522 1.34 27.67 3.73
N VAL A 523 1.02 27.30 2.48
CA VAL A 523 0.11 28.09 1.65
C VAL A 523 -1.30 28.18 2.27
N ALA A 524 -1.81 27.06 2.79
CA ALA A 524 -3.10 27.02 3.44
C ALA A 524 -3.16 27.93 4.70
N THR A 525 -2.08 27.95 5.49
CA THR A 525 -2.00 28.80 6.70
C THR A 525 -1.99 30.29 6.33
N ILE A 526 -1.26 30.70 5.29
CA ILE A 526 -1.28 32.09 4.81
C ILE A 526 -2.69 32.47 4.33
N ILE A 527 -3.38 31.59 3.61
CA ILE A 527 -4.76 31.85 3.17
C ILE A 527 -5.69 32.04 4.38
N ILE A 528 -5.60 31.16 5.38
CA ILE A 528 -6.41 31.28 6.59
C ILE A 528 -6.08 32.56 7.36
N TRP A 529 -4.78 32.88 7.53
CA TRP A 529 -4.37 34.14 8.15
C TRP A 529 -4.99 35.34 7.41
N PHE A 530 -4.92 35.35 6.07
CA PHE A 530 -5.52 36.42 5.28
C PHE A 530 -7.05 36.54 5.53
N LEU A 531 -7.77 35.42 5.53
CA LEU A 531 -9.19 35.37 5.76
C LEU A 531 -9.59 35.76 7.20
N GLN A 532 -8.71 35.59 8.18
CA GLN A 532 -8.90 35.96 9.57
C GLN A 532 -8.60 37.43 9.83
N THR A 533 -7.62 38.00 9.12
CA THR A 533 -7.09 39.34 9.37
C THR A 533 -7.88 40.43 8.65
N PHE A 534 -8.51 40.13 7.51
CA PHE A 534 -9.17 41.16 6.68
C PHE A 534 -10.68 41.01 6.64
N ASP A 535 -11.36 42.18 6.51
CA ASP A 535 -12.78 42.29 6.20
C ASP A 535 -13.05 42.30 4.68
N THR A 536 -14.32 42.46 4.28
CA THR A 536 -14.73 42.51 2.86
C THR A 536 -14.20 43.76 2.11
N ARG A 537 -13.66 44.75 2.81
CA ARG A 537 -13.05 45.97 2.26
C ARG A 537 -11.52 45.95 2.37
N LEU A 538 -10.93 44.80 2.76
CA LEU A 538 -9.50 44.65 3.00
C LEU A 538 -8.94 45.54 4.11
N ASN A 539 -9.76 45.93 5.09
CA ASN A 539 -9.27 46.56 6.31
C ASN A 539 -8.92 45.48 7.34
N VAL A 540 -7.91 45.78 8.15
CA VAL A 540 -7.54 44.91 9.26
C VAL A 540 -8.64 44.95 10.32
N VAL A 541 -9.07 43.79 10.74
CA VAL A 541 -10.19 43.60 11.66
C VAL A 541 -9.67 43.54 13.08
N ALA A 542 -10.22 44.37 13.95
CA ALA A 542 -9.92 44.33 15.38
C ALA A 542 -10.70 43.20 16.10
N ASP A 543 -11.87 42.83 15.57
CA ASP A 543 -12.74 41.78 16.09
C ASP A 543 -12.90 40.69 15.04
N SER A 544 -12.46 39.45 15.35
CA SER A 544 -12.53 38.29 14.47
C SER A 544 -13.93 37.99 13.94
N SER A 545 -14.99 38.48 14.58
CA SER A 545 -16.37 38.32 14.14
C SER A 545 -16.70 39.03 12.81
N ASN A 546 -15.91 40.04 12.42
CA ASN A 546 -16.07 40.81 11.19
C ASN A 546 -15.14 40.35 10.06
N SER A 547 -14.35 39.31 10.29
CA SER A 547 -13.40 38.78 9.32
C SER A 547 -14.08 38.10 8.12
N LEU A 548 -13.36 38.02 7.00
CA LEU A 548 -13.81 37.25 5.83
C LEU A 548 -14.08 35.77 6.19
N LEU A 549 -13.30 35.20 7.10
CA LEU A 549 -13.48 33.82 7.55
C LEU A 549 -14.80 33.68 8.34
N ALA A 550 -15.15 34.63 9.20
CA ALA A 550 -16.42 34.65 9.92
C ALA A 550 -17.62 34.78 8.95
N LEU A 551 -17.47 35.56 7.88
CA LEU A 551 -18.50 35.69 6.84
C LEU A 551 -18.75 34.34 6.15
N VAL A 552 -17.68 33.65 5.74
CA VAL A 552 -17.77 32.30 5.16
C VAL A 552 -18.39 31.32 6.15
N GLY A 553 -18.02 31.41 7.44
CA GLY A 553 -18.59 30.61 8.50
C GLY A 553 -20.10 30.81 8.64
N ARG A 554 -20.56 32.05 8.61
CA ARG A 554 -22.01 32.40 8.65
C ARG A 554 -22.76 31.89 7.43
N TRP A 555 -22.13 31.92 6.25
CA TRP A 555 -22.76 31.44 5.02
C TRP A 555 -22.91 29.91 5.02
N ILE A 556 -21.96 29.17 5.62
CA ILE A 556 -21.98 27.71 5.71
C ILE A 556 -22.80 27.20 6.91
N ALA A 557 -22.94 27.99 7.99
CA ALA A 557 -23.62 27.60 9.22
C ALA A 557 -25.05 26.99 9.01
N PRO A 558 -25.90 27.47 8.09
CA PRO A 558 -27.20 26.85 7.83
C PRO A 558 -27.15 25.40 7.40
N VAL A 559 -26.06 24.96 6.75
CA VAL A 559 -25.87 23.55 6.32
C VAL A 559 -25.77 22.61 7.53
N PHE A 560 -25.32 23.11 8.67
CA PHE A 560 -25.20 22.37 9.92
C PHE A 560 -26.39 22.49 10.87
N ALA A 561 -27.36 23.32 10.54
CA ALA A 561 -28.59 23.48 11.35
C ALA A 561 -29.34 22.14 11.56
N PRO A 562 -29.52 21.27 10.52
CA PRO A 562 -30.15 19.96 10.69
C PRO A 562 -29.38 18.98 11.59
N LEU A 563 -28.09 19.26 11.83
CA LEU A 563 -27.22 18.47 12.69
C LEU A 563 -27.20 18.95 14.16
N GLY A 564 -27.92 20.06 14.45
CA GLY A 564 -28.05 20.60 15.79
C GLY A 564 -26.96 21.62 16.20
N PHE A 565 -26.09 22.06 15.28
CA PHE A 565 -25.04 23.04 15.54
C PHE A 565 -24.95 24.07 14.39
N SER A 566 -25.71 25.13 14.50
CA SER A 566 -25.80 26.22 13.52
C SER A 566 -24.99 27.49 13.88
N ASP A 567 -24.19 27.43 14.95
CA ASP A 567 -23.35 28.57 15.33
C ASP A 567 -22.24 28.79 14.30
N TRP A 568 -22.13 30.02 13.78
CA TRP A 568 -21.10 30.36 12.79
C TRP A 568 -19.68 30.17 13.32
N ARG A 569 -19.46 30.29 14.64
CA ARG A 569 -18.12 30.02 15.25
C ARG A 569 -17.70 28.57 15.09
N VAL A 570 -18.67 27.66 15.25
CA VAL A 570 -18.44 26.23 15.04
C VAL A 570 -18.12 25.96 13.56
N SER A 571 -18.86 26.53 12.63
CA SER A 571 -18.64 26.42 11.19
C SER A 571 -17.25 26.96 10.79
N THR A 572 -16.88 28.13 11.35
CA THR A 572 -15.55 28.73 11.14
C THR A 572 -14.44 27.81 11.66
N ALA A 573 -14.61 27.22 12.84
CA ALA A 573 -13.65 26.28 13.41
C ALA A 573 -13.52 24.99 12.57
N LEU A 574 -14.61 24.49 11.97
CA LEU A 574 -14.53 23.35 11.05
C LEU A 574 -13.78 23.68 9.76
N ILE A 575 -13.87 24.92 9.26
CA ILE A 575 -13.10 25.38 8.09
C ILE A 575 -11.61 25.45 8.42
N THR A 576 -11.23 26.02 9.56
CA THR A 576 -9.81 26.03 9.99
C THR A 576 -9.32 24.62 10.28
N GLY A 577 -10.15 23.75 10.84
CA GLY A 577 -9.89 22.31 11.02
C GLY A 577 -9.68 21.53 9.72
N PHE A 578 -9.99 22.10 8.58
CA PHE A 578 -9.63 21.54 7.28
C PHE A 578 -8.12 21.70 7.00
N THR A 579 -7.49 22.76 7.45
CA THR A 579 -6.03 22.92 7.33
C THR A 579 -5.30 21.97 8.27
N ALA A 580 -5.65 22.02 9.56
CA ALA A 580 -5.11 21.16 10.61
C ALA A 580 -6.20 20.90 11.65
N LYS A 581 -6.41 19.63 12.01
CA LYS A 581 -7.57 19.23 12.86
C LYS A 581 -7.54 19.86 14.26
N GLU A 582 -6.37 19.99 14.83
CA GLU A 582 -6.15 20.64 16.12
C GLU A 582 -6.54 22.11 16.13
N ALA A 583 -6.52 22.78 14.97
CA ALA A 583 -6.93 24.18 14.85
C ALA A 583 -8.41 24.41 15.20
N VAL A 584 -9.26 23.38 15.21
CA VAL A 584 -10.68 23.50 15.63
C VAL A 584 -10.79 24.05 17.04
N VAL A 585 -10.03 23.50 17.98
CA VAL A 585 -10.09 23.90 19.41
C VAL A 585 -9.51 25.29 19.61
N SER A 586 -8.37 25.59 19.01
CA SER A 586 -7.72 26.91 19.10
C SER A 586 -8.59 28.02 18.47
N THR A 587 -9.21 27.73 17.31
CA THR A 587 -10.12 28.68 16.67
C THR A 587 -11.36 28.93 17.54
N LEU A 588 -11.96 27.90 18.13
CA LEU A 588 -13.09 28.10 19.07
C LEU A 588 -12.67 28.92 20.28
N SER A 589 -11.48 28.68 20.85
CA SER A 589 -10.95 29.49 21.96
C SER A 589 -10.81 30.97 21.59
N VAL A 590 -10.25 31.28 20.43
CA VAL A 590 -10.12 32.65 19.92
C VAL A 590 -11.47 33.31 19.67
N LEU A 591 -12.39 32.62 18.99
CA LEU A 591 -13.72 33.17 18.63
C LEU A 591 -14.67 33.32 19.82
N THR A 592 -14.41 32.61 20.92
CA THR A 592 -15.17 32.74 22.17
C THR A 592 -14.51 33.68 23.16
N GLY A 593 -13.29 34.17 22.90
CA GLY A 593 -12.52 35.04 23.78
C GLY A 593 -12.14 34.40 25.11
N THR A 594 -12.07 33.03 25.14
CA THR A 594 -11.80 32.29 26.37
C THR A 594 -10.53 31.42 26.21
N ALA A 595 -9.74 31.34 27.28
CA ALA A 595 -8.61 30.42 27.29
C ALA A 595 -9.06 28.95 27.12
N THR A 596 -8.25 28.12 26.50
CA THR A 596 -8.57 26.72 26.23
C THR A 596 -8.95 25.93 27.50
N SER A 597 -8.40 26.29 28.65
CA SER A 597 -8.75 25.72 29.96
C SER A 597 -10.18 25.97 30.40
N ASN A 598 -10.77 27.10 30.01
CA ASN A 598 -12.13 27.51 30.39
C ASN A 598 -13.18 27.32 29.26
N LEU A 599 -12.74 26.79 28.13
CA LEU A 599 -13.57 26.60 26.93
C LEU A 599 -14.76 25.67 27.20
N SER A 600 -14.60 24.69 28.10
CA SER A 600 -15.65 23.71 28.47
C SER A 600 -16.95 24.39 28.97
N ALA A 601 -16.84 25.47 29.74
CA ALA A 601 -18.01 26.21 30.24
C ALA A 601 -18.78 26.94 29.13
N VAL A 602 -18.07 27.49 28.14
CA VAL A 602 -18.70 28.17 27.00
C VAL A 602 -19.31 27.17 26.03
N LEU A 603 -18.64 26.04 25.79
CA LEU A 603 -19.18 24.99 24.92
C LEU A 603 -20.51 24.44 25.42
N SER A 604 -20.71 24.33 26.74
CA SER A 604 -21.96 23.86 27.32
C SER A 604 -23.15 24.80 27.05
N SER A 605 -22.90 26.10 26.75
CA SER A 605 -23.91 27.03 26.30
C SER A 605 -24.21 27.00 24.80
N MET A 606 -23.26 26.49 23.99
CA MET A 606 -23.36 26.45 22.52
C MET A 606 -23.95 25.14 21.98
N PHE A 607 -23.84 24.05 22.73
CA PHE A 607 -24.26 22.73 22.30
C PHE A 607 -25.22 22.09 23.31
N SER A 608 -26.19 21.33 22.80
CA SER A 608 -26.99 20.40 23.60
C SER A 608 -26.30 19.05 23.68
N GLY A 609 -26.71 18.17 24.63
CA GLY A 609 -26.09 16.86 24.78
C GLY A 609 -26.11 16.00 23.51
N VAL A 610 -27.19 16.08 22.71
CA VAL A 610 -27.28 15.34 21.42
C VAL A 610 -26.46 16.02 20.34
N SER A 611 -26.45 17.35 20.29
CA SER A 611 -25.73 18.10 19.26
C SER A 611 -24.20 17.92 19.39
N VAL A 612 -23.70 17.75 20.63
CA VAL A 612 -22.30 17.43 20.88
C VAL A 612 -21.90 16.08 20.27
N VAL A 613 -22.74 15.06 20.47
CA VAL A 613 -22.45 13.73 19.89
C VAL A 613 -22.46 13.80 18.36
N SER A 614 -23.44 14.51 17.79
CA SER A 614 -23.50 14.77 16.34
C SER A 614 -22.26 15.51 15.84
N PHE A 615 -21.81 16.55 16.52
CA PHE A 615 -20.60 17.30 16.18
C PHE A 615 -19.33 16.44 16.29
N LEU A 616 -19.18 15.64 17.36
CA LEU A 616 -18.04 14.73 17.52
C LEU A 616 -17.99 13.68 16.41
N VAL A 617 -19.13 13.12 16.03
CA VAL A 617 -19.18 12.15 14.92
C VAL A 617 -18.94 12.84 13.58
N PHE A 618 -19.46 14.05 13.37
CA PHE A 618 -19.13 14.82 12.17
C PHE A 618 -17.63 15.09 12.08
N THR A 619 -16.99 15.55 13.16
CA THR A 619 -15.54 15.81 13.19
C THR A 619 -14.69 14.55 13.04
N LEU A 620 -15.20 13.40 13.46
CA LEU A 620 -14.60 12.11 13.23
C LEU A 620 -14.55 11.76 11.74
N LEU A 621 -15.65 11.93 11.03
CA LEU A 621 -15.86 11.36 9.69
C LEU A 621 -15.59 12.35 8.54
N TYR A 622 -15.66 13.68 8.77
CA TYR A 622 -15.50 14.65 7.69
C TYR A 622 -14.07 14.65 7.13
N THR A 623 -13.92 15.26 5.98
CA THR A 623 -12.70 15.30 5.17
C THR A 623 -11.41 15.39 6.00
N PRO A 624 -10.32 14.70 5.63
CA PRO A 624 -9.03 14.81 6.30
C PRO A 624 -8.41 16.20 6.10
N CYS A 625 -7.27 16.47 6.74
CA CYS A 625 -6.54 17.73 6.59
C CYS A 625 -6.02 17.93 5.15
N VAL A 626 -5.71 19.19 4.80
CA VAL A 626 -5.22 19.57 3.46
C VAL A 626 -3.98 18.75 3.04
N ALA A 627 -3.07 18.46 3.96
CA ALA A 627 -1.90 17.62 3.69
C ALA A 627 -2.30 16.19 3.25
N ALA A 628 -3.32 15.62 3.88
CA ALA A 628 -3.80 14.29 3.51
C ALA A 628 -4.50 14.30 2.14
N ILE A 629 -5.25 15.37 1.82
CA ILE A 629 -5.87 15.51 0.49
C ILE A 629 -4.81 15.67 -0.60
N ALA A 630 -3.72 16.40 -0.33
CA ALA A 630 -2.60 16.49 -1.24
C ALA A 630 -1.95 15.12 -1.49
N ALA A 631 -1.83 14.29 -0.45
CA ALA A 631 -1.37 12.90 -0.59
C ALA A 631 -2.36 12.07 -1.42
N VAL A 632 -3.67 12.17 -1.16
CA VAL A 632 -4.73 11.50 -1.93
C VAL A 632 -4.67 11.89 -3.40
N LYS A 633 -4.60 13.20 -3.72
CA LYS A 633 -4.47 13.69 -5.11
C LYS A 633 -3.31 13.04 -5.84
N ARG A 634 -2.20 12.90 -5.16
CA ARG A 634 -0.98 12.31 -5.73
C ARG A 634 -1.11 10.80 -5.95
N GLU A 635 -1.56 10.08 -4.93
CA GLU A 635 -1.64 8.61 -5.01
C GLU A 635 -2.73 8.14 -5.98
N MET A 636 -3.80 8.91 -6.15
CA MET A 636 -4.86 8.64 -7.15
C MET A 636 -4.57 9.25 -8.53
N GLY A 637 -3.49 10.04 -8.68
CA GLY A 637 -3.08 10.67 -9.95
C GLY A 637 -4.04 11.69 -10.54
N SER A 638 -5.12 12.09 -9.79
CA SER A 638 -6.17 12.97 -10.32
C SER A 638 -6.73 13.90 -9.24
N GLY A 639 -6.79 15.20 -9.55
CA GLY A 639 -7.43 16.19 -8.68
C GLY A 639 -8.95 15.98 -8.54
N LEU A 640 -9.59 15.52 -9.62
CA LEU A 640 -11.03 15.22 -9.61
C LEU A 640 -11.37 14.06 -8.68
N LYS A 641 -10.58 12.98 -8.71
CA LYS A 641 -10.74 11.84 -7.79
C LYS A 641 -10.53 12.27 -6.34
N ALA A 642 -9.54 13.13 -6.06
CA ALA A 642 -9.31 13.65 -4.71
C ALA A 642 -10.48 14.53 -4.24
N ALA A 643 -11.04 15.39 -5.10
CA ALA A 643 -12.23 16.17 -4.79
C ALA A 643 -13.45 15.27 -4.51
N LEU A 644 -13.63 14.20 -5.30
CA LEU A 644 -14.68 13.21 -5.07
C LEU A 644 -14.56 12.54 -3.70
N VAL A 645 -13.34 12.20 -3.27
CA VAL A 645 -13.08 11.64 -1.91
C VAL A 645 -13.52 12.63 -0.83
N VAL A 646 -13.15 13.92 -0.97
CA VAL A 646 -13.56 14.96 -0.03
C VAL A 646 -15.09 15.10 0.06
N VAL A 647 -15.75 15.18 -1.10
CA VAL A 647 -17.23 15.32 -1.17
C VAL A 647 -17.90 14.10 -0.56
N LEU A 648 -17.45 12.88 -0.90
CA LEU A 648 -18.01 11.65 -0.36
C LEU A 648 -17.88 11.59 1.17
N GLN A 649 -16.72 11.94 1.71
CA GLN A 649 -16.47 11.92 3.15
C GLN A 649 -17.30 12.96 3.89
N CYS A 650 -17.40 14.19 3.35
CA CYS A 650 -18.26 15.22 3.92
C CYS A 650 -19.74 14.78 3.89
N LEU A 651 -20.19 14.15 2.81
CA LEU A 651 -21.55 13.66 2.67
C LEU A 651 -21.84 12.53 3.68
N VAL A 652 -20.94 11.54 3.79
CA VAL A 652 -21.08 10.45 4.78
C VAL A 652 -21.08 11.01 6.20
N ALA A 653 -20.17 11.95 6.52
CA ALA A 653 -20.13 12.61 7.82
C ALA A 653 -21.43 13.33 8.14
N TRP A 654 -21.97 14.08 7.15
CA TRP A 654 -23.21 14.83 7.30
C TRP A 654 -24.41 13.91 7.52
N VAL A 655 -24.54 12.85 6.71
CA VAL A 655 -25.65 11.88 6.82
C VAL A 655 -25.61 11.14 8.16
N VAL A 656 -24.43 10.65 8.58
CA VAL A 656 -24.30 9.91 9.85
C VAL A 656 -24.57 10.83 11.04
N ALA A 657 -24.04 12.06 11.03
CA ALA A 657 -24.29 13.05 12.07
C ALA A 657 -25.79 13.45 12.14
N LEU A 658 -26.45 13.59 10.97
CA LEU A 658 -27.89 13.84 10.89
C LEU A 658 -28.70 12.71 11.53
N ILE A 659 -28.38 11.47 11.17
CA ILE A 659 -29.07 10.29 11.75
C ILE A 659 -28.91 10.30 13.28
N ILE A 660 -27.69 10.53 13.78
CA ILE A 660 -27.43 10.58 15.22
C ILE A 660 -28.20 11.68 15.90
N TYR A 661 -28.25 12.88 15.32
CA TYR A 661 -28.98 14.01 15.89
C TYR A 661 -30.48 13.76 15.91
N GLN A 662 -31.08 13.34 14.80
CA GLN A 662 -32.52 13.10 14.70
C GLN A 662 -32.96 11.90 15.56
N VAL A 663 -32.24 10.77 15.52
CA VAL A 663 -32.55 9.61 16.34
C VAL A 663 -32.30 9.90 17.81
N GLY A 664 -31.17 10.55 18.15
CA GLY A 664 -30.87 10.96 19.53
C GLY A 664 -31.91 11.96 20.10
N GLY A 665 -32.42 12.86 19.27
CA GLY A 665 -33.50 13.77 19.65
C GLY A 665 -34.82 13.06 20.03
N ILE A 666 -35.14 11.95 19.36
CA ILE A 666 -36.36 11.15 19.65
C ILE A 666 -36.24 10.40 21.00
N PHE A 667 -35.02 9.94 21.35
CA PHE A 667 -34.81 9.17 22.59
C PHE A 667 -34.55 10.03 23.84
N LEU A 668 -34.17 11.29 23.68
CA LEU A 668 -33.81 12.20 24.76
C LEU A 668 -34.82 13.39 24.91
N ALA A 669 -35.80 13.49 24.02
CA ALA A 669 -36.97 14.33 24.17
C ALA A 669 -38.07 13.58 24.94
#